data_127a43cedb5e4a206fa6d9a2b6b0b0ef
#
_entry.id   127a43cedb5e4a206fa6d9a2b6b0b0ef
#
_cell.length_a   1.000
_cell.length_b   1.000
_cell.length_c   1.000
_cell.angle_alpha   90.00
_cell.angle_beta   90.00
_cell.angle_gamma   90.00
#
_symmetry.space_group_name_H-M   'P 1'
#
loop_
_entity.id
_entity.type
_entity.pdbx_description
1 polymer ?
#
loop_
_entity_poly.entity_id
_entity_poly.type
_entity_poly.pdbx_seq_one_letter_code
_entity_poly.pdbx_strand_id
1 'polypeptide(L)'
;MSVLRKLSKQIHTNGSDTKLSGDVSPTTSQSPGPHRRSLAQFLHLGDKDYTSSDNESDMSEFDSDGISKNAQKRAKTKQRKRDHRSRLSLEHRDDSEERAKARLEEAAKTETDDMKARYGDLPLMQSTSRGATQRLDISTITEDQVGKEVQFRCRLHHVRNMGAKLVFLIFRQQISTIQGVLVEEPGKVSALMIHWAEHLRTGNILLVTGVLQKPQIPIKSASIHTVEVKVSDLHVIVKRAEPVPFSVQEAELTILDDDQKVDGRQSVIPDRVRLSNRIMDLRTAPSQSIFRIQAGVGNMFRSALDDERFVEIHSPKLQGAATESGASVFKVNYFGRSAFLAQSPQLAKQMAIASDFERVYEIGAVFRAENSNTHRHLTEYTGLDLEMSIEEHYHEMMDVIDTVLKKIFHGIYTKYRTEVELIKQQFPSEDLVWLEETPRIPFVEAVKLLNDSGWLNEEGEPISPLEDFGTRDEIRVGELIKEKYKTDYYILDKFPRSARPFYTMPDAKDPRYTNSFDVFVRGQEIISGGQRIHESKMLEENMRLVGIDPEDMAEYMEGFRWGAPPHAGCGVGLERIVMLILKLGNIRLASLFHRDPKSFPAKPIVEKLRHPEADTLNPLWRQERGREVAVEDRKMPDLYDLVANYGDATATSWGDERYKIWRHADTGAAVSYVVEGHYAILPGDPLCDPSQYYRVIVSFLQWLKKETHLKPLWLLISPEMEEVLGERLGWKTLSCVAEERVDPHKKTAESDPEVAKKIRKAQSDGVKLTDLDHNLPVPDSIKDRANARVKDWLSNRKGTQIHLSNIDLFRDEKHRRYTIAEDRDGTLVGIAVMAELAPRKGWQAKYTLDFPGAPSGTIEYLTTHALTVAANAGVKTVTFGGGAATHLTPGHHMSGAKVKVLQATYDAIVKQFNLARKSEFREKMGAVADPIWIAYPPHGLGSRGIKAIMR
;
A
#
# COMPACT_ATOMS: atom_id res chain seq x y z
N MET A 1 0.13 -29.55 -31.66
CA MET A 1 0.94 -30.74 -31.24
C MET A 1 2.31 -30.79 -31.92
N SER A 2 2.43 -30.60 -33.26
CA SER A 2 3.73 -30.64 -33.97
C SER A 2 4.68 -29.48 -33.62
N VAL A 3 4.16 -28.27 -33.40
CA VAL A 3 4.94 -27.07 -33.08
C VAL A 3 5.50 -27.12 -31.66
N LEU A 4 4.72 -27.66 -30.70
CA LEU A 4 5.19 -27.83 -29.30
C LEU A 4 6.31 -28.89 -29.18
N ARG A 5 6.29 -29.91 -30.06
CA ARG A 5 7.39 -30.89 -30.18
C ARG A 5 8.67 -30.26 -30.77
N LYS A 6 8.53 -29.30 -31.73
CA LYS A 6 9.68 -28.58 -32.28
C LYS A 6 10.29 -27.59 -31.27
N LEU A 7 9.46 -26.88 -30.53
CA LEU A 7 9.90 -25.98 -29.46
C LEU A 7 10.56 -26.73 -28.28
N SER A 8 10.03 -27.89 -27.90
CA SER A 8 10.65 -28.75 -26.90
C SER A 8 12.03 -29.28 -27.33
N LYS A 9 12.22 -29.56 -28.60
CA LYS A 9 13.54 -29.99 -29.15
C LYS A 9 14.55 -28.84 -29.19
N GLN A 10 14.13 -27.60 -29.51
CA GLN A 10 15.02 -26.43 -29.50
C GLN A 10 15.50 -26.05 -28.11
N ILE A 11 14.68 -26.27 -27.08
CA ILE A 11 15.06 -26.02 -25.68
C ILE A 11 16.07 -27.06 -25.18
N HIS A 12 16.07 -28.27 -25.74
CA HIS A 12 17.02 -29.35 -25.38
C HIS A 12 18.35 -29.33 -26.15
N THR A 13 18.45 -28.64 -27.28
CA THR A 13 19.66 -28.63 -28.10
C THR A 13 20.61 -27.46 -27.81
N ASN A 14 20.26 -26.48 -26.98
CA ASN A 14 21.16 -25.39 -26.57
C ASN A 14 21.75 -25.58 -25.15
N GLY A 15 21.84 -26.78 -24.66
CA GLY A 15 22.32 -27.13 -23.32
C GLY A 15 23.50 -28.09 -23.31
N SER A 16 24.42 -28.10 -24.31
CA SER A 16 25.65 -28.85 -24.27
C SER A 16 26.80 -28.11 -24.97
N ASP A 17 27.94 -28.14 -24.28
CA ASP A 17 29.29 -27.87 -24.71
C ASP A 17 29.82 -26.43 -24.70
N THR A 18 30.47 -26.08 -23.60
CA THR A 18 31.85 -25.63 -23.62
C THR A 18 32.53 -26.06 -22.31
N LYS A 19 33.32 -27.16 -22.41
CA LYS A 19 34.37 -27.48 -21.44
C LYS A 19 35.56 -26.57 -21.72
N LEU A 20 36.07 -25.87 -20.72
CA LEU A 20 37.48 -25.54 -20.61
C LEU A 20 37.92 -25.80 -19.18
N SER A 21 38.95 -26.60 -19.13
CA SER A 21 39.69 -27.14 -18.00
C SER A 21 40.50 -26.08 -17.26
N GLY A 22 40.61 -26.21 -15.95
CA GLY A 22 41.58 -25.47 -15.14
C GLY A 22 41.39 -25.76 -13.67
N ASP A 23 42.06 -26.82 -13.18
CA ASP A 23 42.28 -27.09 -11.76
C ASP A 23 42.90 -25.89 -11.05
N VAL A 24 42.47 -25.58 -9.83
CA VAL A 24 43.28 -25.46 -8.61
C VAL A 24 42.36 -25.23 -7.41
N SER A 25 42.39 -26.16 -6.44
CA SER A 25 41.95 -25.92 -5.07
C SER A 25 43.02 -25.12 -4.31
N PRO A 26 42.71 -24.28 -3.32
CA PRO A 26 42.72 -24.80 -1.96
C PRO A 26 41.70 -24.22 -0.98
N THR A 27 41.31 -25.03 -0.05
CA THR A 27 40.83 -24.83 1.32
C THR A 27 41.00 -23.44 1.93
N THR A 28 39.93 -22.88 2.50
CA THR A 28 39.93 -22.41 3.89
C THR A 28 38.50 -21.99 4.33
N SER A 29 38.26 -22.27 5.58
CA SER A 29 37.09 -21.98 6.44
C SER A 29 36.52 -20.59 6.37
N GLN A 30 35.17 -20.45 6.20
CA GLN A 30 34.45 -19.23 6.59
C GLN A 30 33.13 -19.60 7.26
N SER A 31 32.92 -18.97 8.40
CA SER A 31 31.69 -18.94 9.17
C SER A 31 30.54 -18.33 8.38
N PRO A 32 29.28 -18.80 8.54
CA PRO A 32 28.17 -18.29 7.77
C PRO A 32 27.57 -17.03 8.41
N GLY A 33 27.49 -15.95 7.64
CA GLY A 33 26.63 -14.79 7.90
C GLY A 33 25.14 -15.14 7.75
N PRO A 34 24.23 -14.34 8.31
CA PRO A 34 22.81 -14.68 8.36
C PRO A 34 22.17 -14.59 6.98
N HIS A 35 21.83 -15.74 6.41
CA HIS A 35 21.06 -15.83 5.17
C HIS A 35 19.61 -15.35 5.38
N ARG A 36 19.20 -14.34 4.63
CA ARG A 36 17.80 -13.97 4.41
C ARG A 36 17.04 -15.15 3.78
N ARG A 37 16.25 -15.86 4.56
CA ARG A 37 15.33 -16.87 4.05
C ARG A 37 14.03 -16.18 3.61
N SER A 38 13.80 -16.07 2.30
CA SER A 38 12.52 -15.63 1.75
C SER A 38 11.45 -16.73 1.94
N LEU A 39 10.18 -16.34 1.99
CA LEU A 39 9.05 -17.27 2.02
C LEU A 39 9.10 -18.30 0.86
N ALA A 40 9.83 -17.99 -0.21
CA ALA A 40 10.13 -18.87 -1.32
C ALA A 40 10.87 -20.16 -0.89
N GLN A 41 11.67 -20.14 0.18
CA GLN A 41 12.32 -21.36 0.72
C GLN A 41 11.34 -22.26 1.46
N PHE A 42 10.24 -21.69 1.97
CA PHE A 42 9.21 -22.47 2.66
C PHE A 42 8.34 -23.30 1.70
N LEU A 43 8.35 -22.97 0.41
CA LEU A 43 7.64 -23.68 -0.65
C LEU A 43 8.50 -24.73 -1.39
N HIS A 44 9.64 -25.12 -0.83
CA HIS A 44 10.47 -26.21 -1.36
C HIS A 44 9.72 -27.55 -1.31
N LEU A 45 9.16 -27.93 -2.44
CA LEU A 45 8.70 -29.29 -2.73
C LEU A 45 9.92 -30.06 -3.27
N GLY A 46 10.64 -30.72 -2.37
CA GLY A 46 11.72 -31.62 -2.76
C GLY A 46 11.15 -32.85 -3.45
N ASP A 47 11.70 -33.18 -4.62
CA ASP A 47 11.54 -34.51 -5.22
C ASP A 47 12.22 -35.54 -4.30
N LYS A 48 11.41 -36.30 -3.58
CA LYS A 48 11.83 -37.59 -3.04
C LYS A 48 10.99 -38.65 -3.74
N ASP A 49 11.70 -39.41 -4.55
CA ASP A 49 11.18 -40.64 -5.09
C ASP A 49 10.84 -41.60 -3.95
N TYR A 50 9.56 -41.94 -3.86
CA TYR A 50 9.12 -43.09 -3.06
C TYR A 50 9.13 -44.34 -3.93
N THR A 51 10.08 -45.22 -3.69
CA THR A 51 10.02 -46.60 -4.12
C THR A 51 9.01 -47.34 -3.27
N SER A 52 8.03 -47.93 -3.92
CA SER A 52 7.04 -48.84 -3.35
C SER A 52 7.70 -50.08 -2.79
N SER A 53 7.40 -50.46 -1.56
CA SER A 53 7.54 -51.83 -1.09
C SER A 53 6.15 -52.42 -0.91
N ASP A 54 5.91 -53.49 -1.64
CA ASP A 54 4.69 -54.28 -1.64
C ASP A 54 4.41 -54.90 -0.28
N ASN A 55 3.14 -54.87 0.12
CA ASN A 55 2.52 -55.89 0.95
C ASN A 55 1.09 -56.14 0.43
N GLU A 56 0.96 -57.26 -0.25
CA GLU A 56 -0.31 -57.88 -0.61
C GLU A 56 -0.99 -58.44 0.65
N SER A 57 -2.24 -58.02 0.88
CA SER A 57 -3.37 -58.88 1.33
C SER A 57 -4.56 -57.99 1.68
N ASP A 58 -5.56 -58.04 0.84
CA ASP A 58 -7.00 -58.08 1.04
C ASP A 58 -7.71 -57.48 -0.17
N MET A 59 -7.94 -58.35 -1.15
CA MET A 59 -8.84 -58.09 -2.26
C MET A 59 -10.25 -58.55 -1.86
N SER A 60 -11.17 -57.65 -1.56
CA SER A 60 -12.61 -57.88 -1.78
C SER A 60 -13.41 -56.58 -1.86
N GLU A 61 -14.11 -56.39 -2.98
CA GLU A 61 -15.20 -55.49 -3.28
C GLU A 61 -14.88 -54.01 -3.53
N PHE A 62 -14.52 -53.73 -4.79
CA PHE A 62 -14.57 -52.36 -5.34
C PHE A 62 -15.62 -52.31 -6.47
N ASP A 63 -16.43 -51.23 -6.49
CA ASP A 63 -17.26 -50.84 -7.64
C ASP A 63 -16.42 -49.98 -8.63
N SER A 64 -16.97 -49.78 -9.84
CA SER A 64 -16.34 -49.16 -10.99
C SER A 64 -15.70 -47.78 -10.80
N ASP A 65 -15.89 -47.12 -9.64
CA ASP A 65 -15.37 -45.79 -9.28
C ASP A 65 -14.28 -45.81 -8.21
N GLY A 66 -13.76 -46.98 -7.84
CA GLY A 66 -12.59 -47.10 -6.96
C GLY A 66 -12.77 -46.70 -5.48
N ILE A 67 -14.00 -46.55 -5.00
CA ILE A 67 -14.33 -46.21 -3.59
C ILE A 67 -15.07 -47.36 -2.92
N SER A 68 -14.55 -47.85 -1.78
CA SER A 68 -15.20 -48.92 -1.01
C SER A 68 -16.62 -48.54 -0.58
N LYS A 69 -17.60 -49.49 -0.73
CA LYS A 69 -19.00 -49.35 -0.28
C LYS A 69 -19.12 -48.90 1.19
N ASN A 70 -18.18 -49.29 2.04
CA ASN A 70 -18.14 -48.85 3.44
C ASN A 70 -17.69 -47.40 3.59
N ALA A 71 -16.80 -46.87 2.74
CA ALA A 71 -16.41 -45.47 2.73
C ALA A 71 -17.56 -44.57 2.23
N GLN A 72 -18.29 -45.02 1.19
CA GLN A 72 -19.50 -44.31 0.70
C GLN A 72 -20.63 -44.27 1.76
N LYS A 73 -20.84 -45.36 2.49
CA LYS A 73 -21.83 -45.45 3.57
C LYS A 73 -21.43 -44.52 4.74
N ARG A 74 -20.15 -44.46 5.09
CA ARG A 74 -19.59 -43.53 6.09
C ARG A 74 -19.71 -42.08 5.62
N ALA A 75 -19.41 -41.78 4.36
CA ALA A 75 -19.54 -40.45 3.78
C ALA A 75 -21.00 -39.96 3.78
N LYS A 76 -21.98 -40.83 3.32
CA LYS A 76 -23.40 -40.51 3.37
C LYS A 76 -23.91 -40.31 4.82
N THR A 77 -23.42 -41.08 5.76
CA THR A 77 -23.83 -40.94 7.17
C THR A 77 -23.24 -39.64 7.77
N LYS A 78 -22.00 -39.29 7.39
CA LYS A 78 -21.35 -38.04 7.79
C LYS A 78 -22.05 -36.80 7.19
N GLN A 79 -22.47 -36.91 5.92
CA GLN A 79 -23.26 -35.89 5.23
C GLN A 79 -24.64 -35.70 5.86
N ARG A 80 -25.38 -36.76 6.12
CA ARG A 80 -26.67 -36.67 6.83
C ARG A 80 -26.56 -36.07 8.24
N LYS A 81 -25.49 -36.40 8.99
CA LYS A 81 -25.24 -35.77 10.30
C LYS A 81 -24.89 -34.28 10.16
N ARG A 82 -24.21 -33.89 9.08
CA ARG A 82 -23.88 -32.52 8.75
C ARG A 82 -25.12 -31.71 8.37
N ASP A 83 -25.95 -32.24 7.49
CA ASP A 83 -27.22 -31.62 7.06
C ASP A 83 -28.21 -31.50 8.23
N HIS A 84 -28.27 -32.49 9.11
CA HIS A 84 -29.09 -32.43 10.34
C HIS A 84 -28.59 -31.39 11.32
N ARG A 85 -27.24 -31.26 11.50
CA ARG A 85 -26.62 -30.22 12.32
C ARG A 85 -26.86 -28.83 11.73
N SER A 86 -26.76 -28.68 10.43
CA SER A 86 -27.03 -27.39 9.75
C SER A 86 -28.50 -26.98 9.88
N ARG A 87 -29.45 -27.92 9.79
CA ARG A 87 -30.89 -27.63 10.02
C ARG A 87 -31.15 -27.22 11.46
N LEU A 88 -30.65 -27.98 12.45
CA LEU A 88 -30.79 -27.62 13.86
C LEU A 88 -30.13 -26.25 14.17
N SER A 89 -29.02 -25.92 13.51
CA SER A 89 -28.38 -24.60 13.72
C SER A 89 -29.20 -23.46 13.10
N LEU A 90 -29.88 -23.69 11.97
CA LEU A 90 -30.79 -22.71 11.35
C LEU A 90 -32.04 -22.49 12.24
N GLU A 91 -32.70 -23.58 12.67
CA GLU A 91 -33.87 -23.51 13.57
C GLU A 91 -33.52 -22.81 14.90
N HIS A 92 -32.37 -23.12 15.50
CA HIS A 92 -31.90 -22.42 16.71
C HIS A 92 -31.54 -20.94 16.44
N ARG A 93 -31.16 -20.59 15.23
CA ARG A 93 -30.85 -19.21 14.83
C ARG A 93 -32.14 -18.40 14.68
N ASP A 94 -33.13 -18.92 13.97
CA ASP A 94 -34.43 -18.28 13.80
C ASP A 94 -35.11 -18.06 15.17
N ASP A 95 -35.12 -19.07 16.06
CA ASP A 95 -35.61 -18.94 17.44
C ASP A 95 -34.85 -17.88 18.26
N SER A 96 -33.51 -17.72 18.02
CA SER A 96 -32.71 -16.76 18.74
C SER A 96 -32.94 -15.33 18.25
N GLU A 97 -33.18 -15.15 16.95
CA GLU A 97 -33.50 -13.87 16.34
C GLU A 97 -34.90 -13.38 16.74
N GLU A 98 -35.88 -14.28 16.77
CA GLU A 98 -37.22 -13.98 17.25
C GLU A 98 -37.24 -13.57 18.73
N ARG A 99 -36.49 -14.28 19.60
CA ARG A 99 -36.35 -13.93 21.02
C ARG A 99 -35.62 -12.57 21.20
N ALA A 100 -34.60 -12.29 20.38
CA ALA A 100 -33.91 -11.00 20.42
C ALA A 100 -34.84 -9.88 19.99
N LYS A 101 -35.61 -10.07 18.92
CA LYS A 101 -36.61 -9.11 18.45
C LYS A 101 -37.70 -8.84 19.48
N ALA A 102 -38.31 -9.90 20.04
CA ALA A 102 -39.32 -9.78 21.09
C ALA A 102 -38.80 -9.01 22.32
N ARG A 103 -37.55 -9.25 22.73
CA ARG A 103 -36.90 -8.53 23.82
C ARG A 103 -36.73 -7.02 23.49
N LEU A 104 -36.35 -6.66 22.28
CA LEU A 104 -36.23 -5.25 21.87
C LEU A 104 -37.59 -4.56 21.79
N GLU A 105 -38.63 -5.26 21.33
CA GLU A 105 -40.02 -4.75 21.33
C GLU A 105 -40.55 -4.53 22.76
N GLU A 106 -40.23 -5.40 23.69
CA GLU A 106 -40.58 -5.22 25.12
C GLU A 106 -39.79 -4.06 25.74
N ALA A 107 -38.48 -3.98 25.45
CA ALA A 107 -37.66 -2.86 25.89
C ALA A 107 -38.17 -1.51 25.39
N ALA A 108 -38.65 -1.46 24.14
CA ALA A 108 -39.23 -0.24 23.57
C ALA A 108 -40.50 0.27 24.29
N LYS A 109 -41.27 -0.65 24.90
CA LYS A 109 -42.45 -0.30 25.71
C LYS A 109 -42.11 0.20 27.11
N THR A 110 -40.97 -0.21 27.64
CA THR A 110 -40.54 0.10 29.02
C THR A 110 -39.49 1.21 29.10
N GLU A 111 -38.90 1.65 27.95
CA GLU A 111 -37.89 2.68 27.94
C GLU A 111 -38.47 4.05 28.22
N THR A 112 -38.01 4.70 29.26
CA THR A 112 -38.40 6.06 29.66
C THR A 112 -37.68 7.11 28.83
N ASP A 113 -38.22 8.35 28.80
CA ASP A 113 -37.58 9.45 28.06
C ASP A 113 -36.21 9.82 28.64
N ASP A 114 -36.00 9.63 29.95
CA ASP A 114 -34.69 9.77 30.59
C ASP A 114 -33.67 8.74 30.11
N MET A 115 -34.06 7.50 29.88
CA MET A 115 -33.22 6.46 29.30
C MET A 115 -32.89 6.75 27.83
N LYS A 116 -33.87 7.22 27.04
CA LYS A 116 -33.67 7.62 25.64
C LYS A 116 -32.69 8.81 25.49
N ALA A 117 -32.73 9.73 26.46
CA ALA A 117 -31.87 10.91 26.44
C ALA A 117 -30.37 10.57 26.70
N ARG A 118 -30.05 9.34 27.18
CA ARG A 118 -28.67 8.93 27.51
C ARG A 118 -27.87 8.42 26.32
N TYR A 119 -28.50 8.22 25.16
CA TYR A 119 -27.78 7.72 23.97
C TYR A 119 -28.37 8.30 22.68
N GLY A 120 -27.66 8.15 21.59
CA GLY A 120 -28.12 8.61 20.29
C GLY A 120 -27.18 9.65 19.66
N ASP A 121 -27.68 10.34 18.65
CA ASP A 121 -26.93 11.37 17.93
C ASP A 121 -27.13 12.73 18.57
N LEU A 122 -26.05 13.46 18.75
CA LEU A 122 -26.09 14.87 19.12
C LEU A 122 -26.40 15.75 17.89
N PRO A 123 -27.08 16.88 18.07
CA PRO A 123 -27.27 17.84 16.99
C PRO A 123 -25.93 18.40 16.53
N LEU A 124 -25.91 18.96 15.30
CA LEU A 124 -24.72 19.60 14.76
C LEU A 124 -24.23 20.71 15.71
N MET A 125 -22.96 20.63 16.08
CA MET A 125 -22.34 21.63 16.95
C MET A 125 -22.03 22.91 16.14
N GLN A 126 -22.75 23.98 16.42
CA GLN A 126 -22.65 25.29 15.75
C GLN A 126 -22.23 26.41 16.70
N SER A 127 -21.66 26.07 17.86
CA SER A 127 -21.18 27.03 18.88
C SER A 127 -22.25 27.97 19.42
N THR A 128 -23.50 27.48 19.50
CA THR A 128 -24.65 28.27 19.97
C THR A 128 -24.63 28.51 21.49
N SER A 129 -24.00 27.60 22.24
CA SER A 129 -23.86 27.70 23.70
C SER A 129 -22.53 27.14 24.15
N ARG A 130 -22.04 27.60 25.30
CA ARG A 130 -20.85 27.08 25.96
C ARG A 130 -21.25 26.40 27.27
N GLY A 131 -21.12 25.05 27.30
CA GLY A 131 -21.33 24.25 28.51
C GLY A 131 -20.18 24.43 29.53
N ALA A 132 -20.50 24.29 30.81
CA ALA A 132 -19.53 24.38 31.89
C ALA A 132 -18.82 23.04 32.19
N THR A 133 -19.25 21.91 31.58
CA THR A 133 -18.70 20.57 31.87
C THR A 133 -17.29 20.44 31.36
N GLN A 134 -16.34 20.20 32.29
CA GLN A 134 -14.94 19.94 31.94
C GLN A 134 -14.80 18.52 31.38
N ARG A 135 -14.25 18.41 30.19
CA ARG A 135 -13.94 17.11 29.55
C ARG A 135 -12.56 16.64 29.99
N LEU A 136 -12.50 15.40 30.40
CA LEU A 136 -11.23 14.76 30.81
C LEU A 136 -10.42 14.31 29.59
N ASP A 137 -9.09 14.36 29.72
CA ASP A 137 -8.18 13.69 28.79
C ASP A 137 -7.97 12.24 29.25
N ILE A 138 -8.18 11.27 28.36
CA ILE A 138 -8.02 9.85 28.67
C ILE A 138 -6.61 9.54 29.20
N SER A 139 -5.59 10.22 28.67
CA SER A 139 -4.19 9.99 29.09
C SER A 139 -3.92 10.34 30.57
N THR A 140 -4.78 11.14 31.19
CA THR A 140 -4.65 11.57 32.60
C THR A 140 -5.41 10.67 33.59
N ILE A 141 -6.04 9.59 33.10
CA ILE A 141 -6.81 8.68 33.95
C ILE A 141 -5.86 7.74 34.70
N THR A 142 -6.00 7.73 36.03
CA THR A 142 -5.20 6.92 36.95
C THR A 142 -6.09 6.18 37.96
N GLU A 143 -5.54 5.22 38.67
CA GLU A 143 -6.29 4.39 39.62
C GLU A 143 -6.89 5.14 40.83
N ASP A 144 -6.30 6.26 41.21
CA ASP A 144 -6.79 7.12 42.31
C ASP A 144 -8.09 7.87 41.95
N GLN A 145 -8.47 7.86 40.69
CA GLN A 145 -9.71 8.45 40.21
C GLN A 145 -10.89 7.46 40.15
N VAL A 146 -10.68 6.21 40.53
CA VAL A 146 -11.74 5.20 40.60
C VAL A 146 -12.89 5.69 41.49
N GLY A 147 -14.14 5.51 41.02
CA GLY A 147 -15.37 6.00 41.64
C GLY A 147 -15.79 7.41 41.20
N LYS A 148 -14.94 8.17 40.50
CA LYS A 148 -15.31 9.47 39.95
C LYS A 148 -16.10 9.32 38.64
N GLU A 149 -17.12 10.15 38.50
CA GLU A 149 -17.82 10.33 37.22
C GLU A 149 -16.95 11.18 36.29
N VAL A 150 -16.81 10.72 35.03
CA VAL A 150 -16.00 11.37 34.00
C VAL A 150 -16.77 11.54 32.72
N GLN A 151 -16.45 12.65 32.00
CA GLN A 151 -16.94 12.87 30.64
C GLN A 151 -15.77 13.17 29.71
N PHE A 152 -15.71 12.51 28.57
CA PHE A 152 -14.67 12.74 27.58
C PHE A 152 -15.15 12.54 26.14
N ARG A 153 -14.49 13.22 25.19
CA ARG A 153 -14.66 13.01 23.76
C ARG A 153 -13.59 12.04 23.26
N CYS A 154 -14.01 11.03 22.50
CA CYS A 154 -13.11 10.01 21.96
C CYS A 154 -13.52 9.56 20.56
N ARG A 155 -12.68 8.73 19.93
CA ARG A 155 -13.08 7.90 18.80
C ARG A 155 -13.38 6.49 19.25
N LEU A 156 -14.42 5.91 18.69
CA LEU A 156 -14.70 4.48 18.85
C LEU A 156 -13.63 3.68 18.09
N HIS A 157 -12.78 2.97 18.83
CA HIS A 157 -11.69 2.18 18.28
C HIS A 157 -12.13 0.75 17.97
N HIS A 158 -12.86 0.14 18.90
CA HIS A 158 -13.36 -1.22 18.75
C HIS A 158 -14.66 -1.43 19.53
N VAL A 159 -15.52 -2.32 18.99
CA VAL A 159 -16.76 -2.76 19.67
C VAL A 159 -16.69 -4.28 19.80
N ARG A 160 -16.94 -4.79 20.99
CA ARG A 160 -16.99 -6.22 21.28
C ARG A 160 -18.28 -6.57 22.00
N ASN A 161 -19.17 -7.22 21.30
CA ASN A 161 -20.41 -7.73 21.87
C ASN A 161 -20.14 -9.01 22.69
N MET A 162 -20.64 -9.05 23.93
CA MET A 162 -20.51 -10.20 24.82
C MET A 162 -21.85 -10.85 25.15
N GLY A 163 -22.90 -10.47 24.46
CA GLY A 163 -24.25 -10.98 24.60
C GLY A 163 -25.28 -9.87 24.73
N ALA A 164 -26.53 -10.22 24.83
CA ALA A 164 -27.65 -9.30 24.76
C ALA A 164 -27.69 -8.20 25.85
N LYS A 165 -26.85 -8.29 26.90
CA LYS A 165 -26.86 -7.37 28.06
C LYS A 165 -25.54 -6.64 28.28
N LEU A 166 -24.49 -6.90 27.47
CA LEU A 166 -23.16 -6.43 27.76
C LEU A 166 -22.39 -6.17 26.45
N VAL A 167 -21.84 -4.94 26.32
CA VAL A 167 -20.94 -4.55 25.24
C VAL A 167 -19.68 -3.95 25.82
N PHE A 168 -18.53 -4.38 25.33
CA PHE A 168 -17.26 -3.71 25.56
C PHE A 168 -16.94 -2.77 24.39
N LEU A 169 -16.53 -1.56 24.73
CA LEU A 169 -16.16 -0.50 23.80
C LEU A 169 -14.71 -0.11 24.11
N ILE A 170 -13.87 -0.02 23.09
CA ILE A 170 -12.54 0.58 23.26
C ILE A 170 -12.61 2.00 22.74
N PHE A 171 -12.38 2.94 23.62
CA PHE A 171 -12.33 4.36 23.32
C PHE A 171 -10.89 4.82 23.10
N ARG A 172 -10.63 5.63 22.10
CA ARG A 172 -9.30 6.16 21.80
C ARG A 172 -9.31 7.68 21.74
N GLN A 173 -8.34 8.27 22.40
CA GLN A 173 -8.00 9.68 22.29
C GLN A 173 -6.49 9.79 22.08
N GLN A 174 -6.10 10.29 20.90
CA GLN A 174 -4.70 10.33 20.46
C GLN A 174 -4.04 8.91 20.51
N ILE A 175 -3.01 8.72 21.34
CA ILE A 175 -2.29 7.45 21.53
C ILE A 175 -2.85 6.59 22.66
N SER A 176 -3.71 7.17 23.50
CA SER A 176 -4.27 6.51 24.69
C SER A 176 -5.59 5.83 24.38
N THR A 177 -5.78 4.62 24.93
CA THR A 177 -7.02 3.86 24.82
C THR A 177 -7.49 3.39 26.19
N ILE A 178 -8.82 3.37 26.38
CA ILE A 178 -9.48 2.89 27.60
C ILE A 178 -10.67 2.00 27.25
N GLN A 179 -10.92 0.97 28.05
CA GLN A 179 -12.10 0.14 27.91
C GLN A 179 -13.32 0.80 28.54
N GLY A 180 -14.43 0.83 27.80
CA GLY A 180 -15.77 1.12 28.32
C GLY A 180 -16.59 -0.16 28.45
N VAL A 181 -17.34 -0.26 29.53
CA VAL A 181 -18.26 -1.37 29.79
C VAL A 181 -19.67 -0.79 29.82
N LEU A 182 -20.50 -1.22 28.86
CA LEU A 182 -21.91 -0.85 28.80
C LEU A 182 -22.73 -2.09 29.15
N VAL A 183 -23.39 -2.03 30.31
CA VAL A 183 -24.18 -3.13 30.90
C VAL A 183 -25.60 -2.67 31.04
N GLU A 184 -26.59 -3.52 30.71
CA GLU A 184 -28.01 -3.26 30.97
C GLU A 184 -28.24 -2.98 32.46
N GLU A 185 -28.80 -1.82 32.79
CA GLU A 185 -29.12 -1.37 34.17
C GLU A 185 -30.54 -0.77 34.19
N PRO A 186 -31.44 -1.36 35.00
CA PRO A 186 -32.81 -0.87 35.07
C PRO A 186 -32.88 0.62 35.41
N GLY A 187 -33.66 1.40 34.61
CA GLY A 187 -33.81 2.83 34.79
C GLY A 187 -32.66 3.70 34.29
N LYS A 188 -31.54 3.10 33.78
CA LYS A 188 -30.39 3.85 33.28
C LYS A 188 -29.96 3.43 31.85
N VAL A 189 -29.67 2.12 31.68
CA VAL A 189 -29.17 1.59 30.41
C VAL A 189 -30.18 0.56 29.89
N SER A 190 -30.83 0.90 28.79
CA SER A 190 -31.85 0.04 28.18
C SER A 190 -31.23 -1.02 27.26
N ALA A 191 -32.00 -2.11 26.99
CA ALA A 191 -31.59 -3.08 25.98
C ALA A 191 -31.50 -2.44 24.58
N LEU A 192 -32.27 -1.37 24.31
CA LEU A 192 -32.18 -0.61 23.06
C LEU A 192 -30.87 0.16 22.96
N MET A 193 -30.40 0.75 24.05
CA MET A 193 -29.09 1.40 24.10
C MET A 193 -27.96 0.41 23.84
N ILE A 194 -28.01 -0.79 24.41
CA ILE A 194 -27.05 -1.87 24.16
C ILE A 194 -27.03 -2.22 22.67
N HIS A 195 -28.22 -2.50 22.11
CA HIS A 195 -28.37 -2.85 20.70
C HIS A 195 -27.87 -1.75 19.77
N TRP A 196 -28.17 -0.48 20.08
CA TRP A 196 -27.66 0.66 19.31
C TRP A 196 -26.14 0.78 19.39
N ALA A 197 -25.56 0.60 20.58
CA ALA A 197 -24.11 0.69 20.76
C ALA A 197 -23.34 -0.42 20.03
N GLU A 198 -23.92 -1.63 19.92
CA GLU A 198 -23.35 -2.74 19.13
C GLU A 198 -23.18 -2.40 17.64
N HIS A 199 -24.07 -1.57 17.11
CA HIS A 199 -24.09 -1.18 15.69
C HIS A 199 -23.34 0.12 15.39
N LEU A 200 -22.66 0.70 16.37
CA LEU A 200 -21.82 1.89 16.15
C LEU A 200 -20.62 1.56 15.25
N ARG A 201 -20.41 2.37 14.25
CA ARG A 201 -19.26 2.23 13.35
C ARG A 201 -17.96 2.68 14.03
N THR A 202 -16.92 1.86 13.96
CA THR A 202 -15.57 2.25 14.41
C THR A 202 -15.12 3.51 13.67
N GLY A 203 -14.43 4.42 14.40
CA GLY A 203 -14.02 5.72 13.87
C GLY A 203 -15.04 6.86 14.11
N ASN A 204 -16.29 6.58 14.53
CA ASN A 204 -17.22 7.61 14.99
C ASN A 204 -16.59 8.41 16.14
N ILE A 205 -16.92 9.69 16.23
CA ILE A 205 -16.53 10.54 17.37
C ILE A 205 -17.69 10.53 18.36
N LEU A 206 -17.39 10.15 19.59
CA LEU A 206 -18.34 9.97 20.66
C LEU A 206 -18.10 10.95 21.81
N LEU A 207 -19.16 11.28 22.52
CA LEU A 207 -19.15 11.84 23.87
C LEU A 207 -19.56 10.72 24.81
N VAL A 208 -18.70 10.42 25.76
CA VAL A 208 -18.90 9.33 26.73
C VAL A 208 -18.97 9.92 28.12
N THR A 209 -20.00 9.55 28.89
CA THR A 209 -20.09 9.80 30.35
C THR A 209 -20.16 8.47 31.07
N GLY A 210 -19.50 8.36 32.21
CA GLY A 210 -19.50 7.14 33.00
C GLY A 210 -18.66 7.26 34.25
N VAL A 211 -18.65 6.19 35.04
CA VAL A 211 -17.92 6.10 36.33
C VAL A 211 -16.68 5.24 36.11
N LEU A 212 -15.53 5.72 36.59
CA LEU A 212 -14.29 4.93 36.57
C LEU A 212 -14.37 3.79 37.59
N GLN A 213 -14.02 2.58 37.14
CA GLN A 213 -14.01 1.39 38.01
C GLN A 213 -12.76 0.53 37.77
N LYS A 214 -12.41 -0.32 38.72
CA LYS A 214 -11.37 -1.34 38.53
C LYS A 214 -11.93 -2.51 37.74
N PRO A 215 -11.24 -2.98 36.69
CA PRO A 215 -11.63 -4.18 35.96
C PRO A 215 -11.36 -5.42 36.81
N GLN A 216 -12.15 -6.48 36.63
CA GLN A 216 -11.95 -7.76 37.31
C GLN A 216 -10.60 -8.42 36.97
N ILE A 217 -10.12 -8.20 35.74
CA ILE A 217 -8.85 -8.72 35.23
C ILE A 217 -8.18 -7.57 34.46
N PRO A 218 -6.86 -7.39 34.55
CA PRO A 218 -6.14 -6.35 33.80
C PRO A 218 -6.46 -6.41 32.30
N ILE A 219 -6.79 -5.25 31.74
CA ILE A 219 -7.25 -5.12 30.35
C ILE A 219 -6.03 -5.21 29.43
N LYS A 220 -6.02 -6.20 28.50
CA LYS A 220 -4.95 -6.36 27.50
C LYS A 220 -5.20 -5.59 26.20
N SER A 221 -6.44 -5.15 25.95
CA SER A 221 -6.88 -4.54 24.69
C SER A 221 -6.83 -3.02 24.67
N ALA A 222 -6.40 -2.38 25.72
CA ALA A 222 -6.29 -0.94 25.88
C ALA A 222 -4.95 -0.56 26.49
N SER A 223 -4.47 0.69 26.29
CA SER A 223 -3.21 1.19 26.88
C SER A 223 -3.35 1.42 28.39
N ILE A 224 -4.57 1.74 28.86
CA ILE A 224 -4.89 1.81 30.29
C ILE A 224 -5.41 0.45 30.71
N HIS A 225 -4.61 -0.28 31.49
CA HIS A 225 -4.86 -1.67 31.86
C HIS A 225 -5.62 -1.85 33.19
N THR A 226 -5.54 -0.86 34.08
CA THR A 226 -5.94 -0.95 35.48
C THR A 226 -7.27 -0.27 35.83
N VAL A 227 -7.81 0.52 34.86
CA VAL A 227 -9.06 1.28 35.01
C VAL A 227 -9.91 1.10 33.77
N GLU A 228 -11.24 0.98 33.96
CA GLU A 228 -12.22 0.99 32.87
C GLU A 228 -13.38 1.93 33.22
N VAL A 229 -14.19 2.27 32.21
CA VAL A 229 -15.34 3.18 32.36
C VAL A 229 -16.63 2.37 32.36
N LYS A 230 -17.39 2.36 33.45
CA LYS A 230 -18.78 1.93 33.45
C LYS A 230 -19.61 3.04 32.79
N VAL A 231 -19.98 2.83 31.52
CA VAL A 231 -20.64 3.84 30.69
C VAL A 231 -22.10 4.03 31.13
N SER A 232 -22.51 5.26 31.35
CA SER A 232 -23.89 5.67 31.65
C SER A 232 -24.56 6.38 30.49
N ASP A 233 -23.80 7.22 29.74
CA ASP A 233 -24.31 7.97 28.60
C ASP A 233 -23.33 7.87 27.43
N LEU A 234 -23.88 7.68 26.23
CA LEU A 234 -23.09 7.46 25.03
C LEU A 234 -23.74 8.19 23.82
N HIS A 235 -23.11 9.23 23.35
CA HIS A 235 -23.64 10.02 22.25
C HIS A 235 -22.68 10.08 21.07
N VAL A 236 -23.21 10.07 19.84
CA VAL A 236 -22.43 10.30 18.63
C VAL A 236 -22.38 11.81 18.34
N ILE A 237 -21.18 12.37 18.35
CA ILE A 237 -20.93 13.76 17.93
C ILE A 237 -20.80 13.81 16.41
N VAL A 238 -20.04 12.85 15.81
CA VAL A 238 -19.82 12.78 14.37
C VAL A 238 -19.88 11.33 13.91
N LYS A 239 -20.77 11.04 12.98
CA LYS A 239 -20.81 9.77 12.26
C LYS A 239 -19.76 9.71 11.15
N ARG A 240 -19.13 8.58 10.99
CA ARG A 240 -18.33 8.28 9.81
C ARG A 240 -19.27 8.13 8.61
N ALA A 241 -19.16 9.02 7.63
CA ALA A 241 -20.03 9.02 6.45
C ALA A 241 -19.72 7.89 5.49
N GLU A 242 -18.40 7.61 5.25
CA GLU A 242 -17.93 6.68 4.23
C GLU A 242 -17.06 5.56 4.82
N PRO A 243 -16.91 4.42 4.12
CA PRO A 243 -15.95 3.40 4.46
C PRO A 243 -14.54 3.97 4.51
N VAL A 244 -13.68 3.40 5.36
CA VAL A 244 -12.26 3.76 5.44
C VAL A 244 -11.42 2.73 4.67
N PRO A 245 -10.28 3.13 4.09
CA PRO A 245 -9.43 2.23 3.31
C PRO A 245 -8.82 1.08 4.13
N PHE A 246 -8.64 1.28 5.43
CA PHE A 246 -8.23 0.29 6.41
C PHE A 246 -8.62 0.75 7.82
N SER A 247 -8.75 -0.18 8.76
CA SER A 247 -8.99 0.18 10.14
C SER A 247 -7.67 0.57 10.84
N VAL A 248 -7.76 1.51 11.78
CA VAL A 248 -6.60 1.89 12.61
C VAL A 248 -6.06 0.69 13.38
N GLN A 249 -6.96 -0.19 13.86
CA GLN A 249 -6.57 -1.39 14.57
C GLN A 249 -5.75 -2.35 13.69
N GLU A 250 -6.14 -2.57 12.43
CA GLU A 250 -5.36 -3.40 11.50
C GLU A 250 -4.01 -2.78 11.17
N ALA A 251 -3.95 -1.44 11.04
CA ALA A 251 -2.69 -0.75 10.81
C ALA A 251 -1.75 -0.76 12.03
N GLU A 252 -2.27 -0.98 13.24
CA GLU A 252 -1.49 -1.14 14.47
C GLU A 252 -1.11 -2.60 14.77
N LEU A 253 -1.72 -3.59 14.12
CA LEU A 253 -1.33 -4.99 14.25
C LEU A 253 0.09 -5.21 13.74
N THR A 254 0.86 -5.96 14.53
CA THR A 254 2.22 -6.38 14.19
C THR A 254 2.22 -7.81 13.68
N ILE A 255 3.09 -8.10 12.73
CA ILE A 255 3.35 -9.45 12.24
C ILE A 255 4.37 -10.07 13.22
N LEU A 256 3.94 -11.06 13.99
CA LEU A 256 4.78 -11.70 15.02
C LEU A 256 5.71 -12.79 14.46
N ASP A 257 5.44 -13.26 13.24
CA ASP A 257 6.19 -14.36 12.61
C ASP A 257 7.40 -13.79 11.85
N ASP A 258 8.60 -14.23 12.18
CA ASP A 258 9.86 -13.74 11.58
C ASP A 258 9.91 -13.95 10.06
N ASP A 259 9.20 -14.97 9.55
CA ASP A 259 9.11 -15.28 8.12
C ASP A 259 8.20 -14.32 7.34
N GLN A 260 7.47 -13.45 8.03
CA GLN A 260 6.50 -12.51 7.45
C GLN A 260 6.95 -11.03 7.52
N LYS A 261 8.14 -10.77 8.04
CA LYS A 261 8.71 -9.42 8.11
C LYS A 261 9.17 -8.94 6.74
N VAL A 262 8.71 -7.78 6.33
CA VAL A 262 9.12 -7.10 5.09
C VAL A 262 9.72 -5.75 5.45
N ASP A 263 10.93 -5.46 4.95
CA ASP A 263 11.64 -4.18 5.11
C ASP A 263 11.77 -3.65 6.54
N GLY A 264 11.88 -4.56 7.52
CA GLY A 264 12.06 -4.20 8.92
C GLY A 264 10.81 -3.68 9.62
N ARG A 265 9.69 -3.48 8.93
CA ARG A 265 8.40 -3.07 9.51
C ARG A 265 7.50 -4.28 9.74
N GLN A 266 6.86 -4.32 10.90
CA GLN A 266 5.94 -5.40 11.29
C GLN A 266 4.46 -5.04 11.12
N SER A 267 4.11 -4.08 10.25
CA SER A 267 2.71 -3.73 10.02
C SER A 267 2.05 -4.62 8.97
N VAL A 268 0.82 -5.03 9.24
CA VAL A 268 -0.01 -5.79 8.29
C VAL A 268 -0.39 -4.97 7.06
N ILE A 269 -0.53 -3.64 7.21
CA ILE A 269 -0.88 -2.73 6.11
C ILE A 269 0.40 -2.20 5.46
N PRO A 270 0.59 -2.37 4.14
CA PRO A 270 1.75 -1.87 3.41
C PRO A 270 1.97 -0.37 3.54
N ASP A 271 3.23 0.07 3.54
CA ASP A 271 3.59 1.50 3.61
C ASP A 271 2.97 2.31 2.49
N ARG A 272 2.94 1.79 1.26
CA ARG A 272 2.29 2.46 0.13
C ARG A 272 0.82 2.77 0.40
N VAL A 273 0.06 1.81 0.94
CA VAL A 273 -1.36 2.01 1.28
C VAL A 273 -1.50 3.02 2.42
N ARG A 274 -0.64 2.94 3.43
CA ARG A 274 -0.62 3.88 4.54
C ARG A 274 -0.29 5.31 4.09
N LEU A 275 0.78 5.48 3.31
CA LEU A 275 1.22 6.78 2.78
C LEU A 275 0.20 7.38 1.79
N SER A 276 -0.46 6.56 0.97
CA SER A 276 -1.55 7.02 0.09
C SER A 276 -2.82 7.44 0.84
N ASN A 277 -3.02 6.94 2.06
CA ASN A 277 -4.16 7.24 2.92
C ASN A 277 -3.71 7.89 4.23
N ARG A 278 -2.86 8.90 4.12
CA ARG A 278 -2.08 9.47 5.21
C ARG A 278 -2.92 9.92 6.42
N ILE A 279 -4.12 10.47 6.20
CA ILE A 279 -5.02 10.88 7.29
C ILE A 279 -5.40 9.67 8.17
N MET A 280 -5.60 8.49 7.59
CA MET A 280 -5.90 7.29 8.36
C MET A 280 -4.64 6.73 9.06
N ASP A 281 -3.50 6.74 8.37
CA ASP A 281 -2.21 6.34 8.92
C ASP A 281 -1.82 7.20 10.14
N LEU A 282 -1.98 8.52 10.04
CA LEU A 282 -1.72 9.47 11.13
C LEU A 282 -2.63 9.30 12.36
N ARG A 283 -3.70 8.49 12.27
CA ARG A 283 -4.51 8.14 13.44
C ARG A 283 -3.91 6.99 14.27
N THR A 284 -2.90 6.28 13.76
CA THR A 284 -2.25 5.19 14.50
C THR A 284 -1.34 5.73 15.61
N ALA A 285 -1.23 4.98 16.70
CA ALA A 285 -0.37 5.37 17.82
C ALA A 285 1.11 5.48 17.41
N PRO A 286 1.71 4.55 16.63
CA PRO A 286 3.08 4.72 16.15
C PRO A 286 3.29 5.99 15.31
N SER A 287 2.39 6.29 14.35
CA SER A 287 2.53 7.49 13.53
C SER A 287 2.41 8.78 14.35
N GLN A 288 1.46 8.85 15.30
CA GLN A 288 1.36 10.01 16.21
C GLN A 288 2.59 10.15 17.10
N SER A 289 3.17 9.04 17.54
CA SER A 289 4.40 9.03 18.36
C SER A 289 5.59 9.59 17.58
N ILE A 290 5.73 9.28 16.30
CA ILE A 290 6.77 9.85 15.42
C ILE A 290 6.67 11.39 15.42
N PHE A 291 5.47 11.97 15.24
CA PHE A 291 5.31 13.42 15.17
C PHE A 291 5.38 14.10 16.53
N ARG A 292 5.10 13.41 17.62
CA ARG A 292 5.37 13.92 18.98
C ARG A 292 6.87 14.03 19.23
N ILE A 293 7.64 13.02 18.83
CA ILE A 293 9.11 13.05 18.89
C ILE A 293 9.65 14.14 17.97
N GLN A 294 9.15 14.28 16.74
CA GLN A 294 9.55 15.32 15.81
C GLN A 294 9.34 16.72 16.39
N ALA A 295 8.17 16.98 17.00
CA ALA A 295 7.92 18.23 17.72
C ALA A 295 8.89 18.42 18.89
N GLY A 296 9.20 17.33 19.61
CA GLY A 296 10.19 17.33 20.68
C GLY A 296 11.60 17.69 20.20
N VAL A 297 12.03 17.16 19.05
CA VAL A 297 13.31 17.49 18.41
C VAL A 297 13.38 19.00 18.12
N GLY A 298 12.34 19.57 17.50
CA GLY A 298 12.30 21.02 17.24
C GLY A 298 12.36 21.88 18.50
N ASN A 299 11.65 21.48 19.57
CA ASN A 299 11.68 22.19 20.84
C ASN A 299 13.05 22.09 21.53
N MET A 300 13.69 20.92 21.48
CA MET A 300 15.03 20.73 22.07
C MET A 300 16.12 21.48 21.29
N PHE A 301 15.99 21.53 19.96
CA PHE A 301 16.86 22.31 19.09
C PHE A 301 16.79 23.80 19.46
N ARG A 302 15.57 24.37 19.53
CA ARG A 302 15.38 25.78 19.98
C ARG A 302 15.99 26.03 21.34
N SER A 303 15.60 25.26 22.34
CA SER A 303 16.08 25.44 23.71
C SER A 303 17.59 25.31 23.83
N ALA A 304 18.24 24.49 23.03
CA ALA A 304 19.69 24.37 23.05
C ALA A 304 20.37 25.61 22.47
N LEU A 305 19.83 26.14 21.37
CA LEU A 305 20.39 27.32 20.69
C LEU A 305 20.06 28.64 21.42
N ASP A 306 18.87 28.73 22.02
CA ASP A 306 18.51 29.87 22.87
C ASP A 306 19.45 29.97 24.09
N ASP A 307 19.80 28.83 24.72
CA ASP A 307 20.82 28.78 25.81
C ASP A 307 22.19 29.27 25.33
N GLU A 308 22.53 29.04 24.04
CA GLU A 308 23.76 29.50 23.37
C GLU A 308 23.65 30.93 22.75
N ARG A 309 22.55 31.64 23.04
CA ARG A 309 22.28 33.01 22.58
C ARG A 309 22.15 33.18 21.08
N PHE A 310 21.67 32.13 20.36
CA PHE A 310 21.26 32.26 18.97
C PHE A 310 19.93 33.00 18.85
N VAL A 311 19.75 33.72 17.74
CA VAL A 311 18.51 34.41 17.38
C VAL A 311 17.76 33.59 16.32
N GLU A 312 16.50 33.23 16.57
CA GLU A 312 15.66 32.58 15.53
C GLU A 312 15.30 33.62 14.45
N ILE A 313 15.59 33.28 13.18
CA ILE A 313 15.27 34.10 12.01
C ILE A 313 14.28 33.37 11.11
N HIS A 314 13.58 34.09 10.25
CA HIS A 314 12.63 33.55 9.27
C HIS A 314 12.93 34.15 7.90
N SER A 315 13.72 33.42 7.10
CA SER A 315 14.13 33.88 5.78
C SER A 315 13.02 33.72 4.73
N PRO A 316 12.94 34.59 3.70
CA PRO A 316 12.03 34.41 2.58
C PRO A 316 12.30 33.12 1.84
N LYS A 317 11.21 32.40 1.46
CA LYS A 317 11.33 31.16 0.68
C LYS A 317 11.16 31.37 -0.84
N LEU A 318 10.78 32.58 -1.26
CA LEU A 318 10.87 33.04 -2.64
C LEU A 318 12.17 33.83 -2.81
N GLN A 319 13.04 33.37 -3.70
CA GLN A 319 14.36 33.95 -3.95
C GLN A 319 14.51 34.42 -5.40
N GLY A 320 15.28 35.47 -5.61
CA GLY A 320 15.51 36.05 -6.95
C GLY A 320 16.48 35.24 -7.80
N ALA A 321 17.36 34.43 -7.17
CA ALA A 321 18.36 33.60 -7.84
C ALA A 321 18.34 32.15 -7.32
N ALA A 322 18.87 31.23 -8.10
CA ALA A 322 19.14 29.86 -7.67
C ALA A 322 20.44 29.86 -6.84
N THR A 323 20.38 29.35 -5.62
CA THR A 323 21.43 29.46 -4.62
C THR A 323 22.46 28.32 -4.62
N GLU A 324 22.09 27.15 -5.10
CA GLU A 324 22.95 25.97 -5.14
C GLU A 324 22.79 25.32 -6.54
N SER A 325 23.89 25.22 -7.30
CA SER A 325 24.00 24.62 -8.63
C SER A 325 22.69 24.45 -9.42
N GLY A 326 22.34 25.37 -10.22
CA GLY A 326 21.20 25.67 -11.13
C GLY A 326 20.22 24.61 -11.62
N ALA A 327 20.43 23.31 -11.35
CA ALA A 327 19.64 22.25 -12.00
C ALA A 327 18.44 21.71 -11.19
N SER A 328 18.41 21.90 -9.86
CA SER A 328 17.44 21.24 -8.97
C SER A 328 16.51 22.20 -8.21
N VAL A 329 16.09 23.31 -8.87
CA VAL A 329 15.24 24.34 -8.26
C VAL A 329 13.82 24.33 -8.82
N PHE A 330 12.82 24.58 -7.97
CA PHE A 330 11.46 24.88 -8.41
C PHE A 330 11.34 26.33 -8.82
N LYS A 331 10.97 26.60 -10.08
CA LYS A 331 10.72 27.94 -10.61
C LYS A 331 9.27 28.33 -10.40
N VAL A 332 9.05 29.58 -9.98
CA VAL A 332 7.73 30.16 -9.72
C VAL A 332 7.56 31.43 -10.57
N ASN A 333 6.41 31.64 -11.15
CA ASN A 333 6.09 32.90 -11.81
C ASN A 333 5.72 33.94 -10.76
N TYR A 334 6.59 34.96 -10.58
CA TYR A 334 6.40 36.04 -9.63
C TYR A 334 6.14 37.35 -10.39
N PHE A 335 4.87 37.71 -10.59
CA PHE A 335 4.47 38.93 -11.31
C PHE A 335 5.13 39.10 -12.69
N GLY A 336 5.22 38.03 -13.47
CA GLY A 336 5.84 38.02 -14.80
C GLY A 336 7.36 37.86 -14.80
N ARG A 337 7.99 37.75 -13.64
CA ARG A 337 9.42 37.44 -13.46
C ARG A 337 9.61 36.03 -12.93
N SER A 338 10.79 35.44 -13.12
CA SER A 338 11.13 34.16 -12.51
C SER A 338 11.58 34.38 -11.05
N ALA A 339 11.01 33.63 -10.14
CA ALA A 339 11.48 33.43 -8.77
C ALA A 339 11.74 31.93 -8.55
N PHE A 340 12.42 31.61 -7.48
CA PHE A 340 12.81 30.25 -7.12
C PHE A 340 12.41 29.94 -5.70
N LEU A 341 12.03 28.69 -5.42
CA LEU A 341 11.86 28.23 -4.03
C LEU A 341 13.23 27.91 -3.42
N ALA A 342 13.42 28.35 -2.19
CA ALA A 342 14.69 28.25 -1.48
C ALA A 342 15.13 26.80 -1.26
N GLN A 343 16.33 26.44 -1.69
CA GLN A 343 16.97 25.13 -1.45
C GLN A 343 17.55 25.01 -0.03
N SER A 344 17.84 26.14 0.60
CA SER A 344 18.25 26.30 1.99
C SER A 344 18.14 27.78 2.37
N PRO A 345 18.20 28.14 3.65
CA PRO A 345 18.31 29.55 4.10
C PRO A 345 19.75 30.07 4.02
N GLN A 346 20.67 29.40 3.32
CA GLN A 346 22.13 29.67 3.42
C GLN A 346 22.53 31.13 3.19
N LEU A 347 22.03 31.75 2.12
CA LEU A 347 22.38 33.13 1.82
C LEU A 347 21.85 34.08 2.89
N ALA A 348 20.61 33.89 3.33
CA ALA A 348 19.99 34.72 4.35
C ALA A 348 20.70 34.60 5.71
N LYS A 349 21.13 33.38 6.10
CA LYS A 349 21.93 33.18 7.32
C LYS A 349 23.24 33.98 7.30
N GLN A 350 23.96 33.88 6.18
CA GLN A 350 25.23 34.60 6.01
C GLN A 350 25.02 36.12 5.93
N MET A 351 23.96 36.60 5.27
CA MET A 351 23.60 38.02 5.26
C MET A 351 23.27 38.53 6.67
N ALA A 352 22.59 37.72 7.49
CA ALA A 352 22.30 38.03 8.87
C ALA A 352 23.61 38.14 9.70
N ILE A 353 24.57 37.22 9.51
CA ILE A 353 25.90 37.31 10.12
C ILE A 353 26.63 38.58 9.68
N ALA A 354 26.64 38.91 8.40
CA ALA A 354 27.21 40.17 7.88
C ALA A 354 26.46 41.42 8.39
N SER A 355 25.27 41.25 8.97
CA SER A 355 24.48 42.31 9.61
C SER A 355 24.65 42.34 11.15
N ASP A 356 25.73 41.80 11.67
CA ASP A 356 26.13 41.76 13.09
C ASP A 356 25.18 41.01 14.02
N PHE A 357 24.42 40.02 13.54
CA PHE A 357 23.59 39.16 14.40
C PHE A 357 24.39 38.12 15.19
N GLU A 358 25.63 37.88 14.84
CA GLU A 358 26.59 36.95 15.41
C GLU A 358 26.18 35.47 15.44
N ARG A 359 24.97 35.14 15.90
CA ARG A 359 24.48 33.76 16.00
C ARG A 359 23.01 33.69 15.59
N VAL A 360 22.70 32.95 14.54
CA VAL A 360 21.32 32.79 14.01
C VAL A 360 20.96 31.34 13.75
N TYR A 361 19.69 31.04 13.89
CA TYR A 361 19.16 29.77 13.45
C TYR A 361 17.77 29.92 12.80
N GLU A 362 17.38 28.97 11.97
CA GLU A 362 16.07 28.91 11.37
C GLU A 362 15.53 27.48 11.39
N ILE A 363 14.24 27.31 11.71
CA ILE A 363 13.46 26.10 11.44
C ILE A 363 12.47 26.44 10.33
N GLY A 364 12.75 25.98 9.11
CA GLY A 364 11.97 26.40 7.95
C GLY A 364 11.89 25.38 6.84
N ALA A 365 10.93 25.60 5.91
CA ALA A 365 10.75 24.74 4.74
C ALA A 365 11.92 24.91 3.76
N VAL A 366 12.34 23.78 3.19
CA VAL A 366 13.40 23.64 2.19
C VAL A 366 12.85 22.86 0.99
N PHE A 367 13.20 23.31 -0.22
CA PHE A 367 12.69 22.77 -1.47
C PHE A 367 13.81 22.31 -2.39
N ARG A 368 13.79 21.04 -2.82
CA ARG A 368 14.75 20.47 -3.77
C ARG A 368 14.00 19.78 -4.91
N ALA A 369 14.16 20.27 -6.14
CA ALA A 369 13.50 19.74 -7.33
C ALA A 369 14.18 18.46 -7.87
N GLU A 370 14.73 17.64 -7.01
CA GLU A 370 15.40 16.39 -7.36
C GLU A 370 14.38 15.34 -7.82
N ASN A 371 14.56 14.82 -9.03
CA ASN A 371 13.73 13.71 -9.52
C ASN A 371 14.23 12.35 -8.98
N SER A 372 14.34 12.25 -7.65
CA SER A 372 14.79 11.08 -6.93
C SER A 372 13.66 10.52 -6.06
N ASN A 373 13.29 9.26 -6.28
CA ASN A 373 12.22 8.59 -5.56
C ASN A 373 12.74 7.52 -4.59
N THR A 374 13.88 7.74 -3.98
CA THR A 374 14.45 6.81 -2.98
C THR A 374 13.76 6.96 -1.62
N HIS A 375 14.04 6.03 -0.72
CA HIS A 375 13.52 6.03 0.65
C HIS A 375 14.05 7.16 1.54
N ARG A 376 15.07 7.93 1.09
CA ARG A 376 15.75 9.00 1.85
C ARG A 376 15.62 10.41 1.26
N HIS A 377 14.85 10.59 0.17
CA HIS A 377 14.68 11.89 -0.50
C HIS A 377 13.22 12.39 -0.46
N LEU A 378 13.08 13.67 -0.21
CA LEU A 378 11.84 14.44 -0.31
C LEU A 378 12.12 15.69 -1.15
N THR A 379 11.11 16.18 -1.87
CA THR A 379 11.20 17.46 -2.61
C THR A 379 10.88 18.67 -1.74
N GLU A 380 10.27 18.46 -0.58
CA GLU A 380 10.00 19.48 0.44
C GLU A 380 10.19 18.83 1.81
N TYR A 381 11.00 19.46 2.66
CA TYR A 381 11.28 18.99 4.02
C TYR A 381 11.58 20.19 4.95
N THR A 382 11.72 19.93 6.24
CA THR A 382 12.03 20.94 7.24
C THR A 382 13.53 20.97 7.51
N GLY A 383 14.18 22.11 7.22
CA GLY A 383 15.56 22.35 7.59
C GLY A 383 15.65 22.90 9.01
N LEU A 384 16.66 22.44 9.75
CA LEU A 384 17.14 23.02 11.01
C LEU A 384 18.52 23.58 10.71
N ASP A 385 18.57 24.86 10.50
CA ASP A 385 19.78 25.57 10.01
C ASP A 385 20.33 26.51 11.09
N LEU A 386 21.64 26.60 11.19
CA LEU A 386 22.31 27.57 12.07
C LEU A 386 23.59 28.10 11.43
N GLU A 387 23.96 29.31 11.85
CA GLU A 387 25.17 30.02 11.41
C GLU A 387 25.68 30.87 12.57
N MET A 388 27.00 30.97 12.78
CA MET A 388 27.60 31.78 13.83
C MET A 388 28.96 32.36 13.42
N SER A 389 29.28 33.53 13.93
CA SER A 389 30.64 34.06 13.93
C SER A 389 31.58 33.16 14.75
N ILE A 390 32.79 32.97 14.29
CA ILE A 390 33.82 32.17 14.98
C ILE A 390 35.01 33.06 15.37
N GLU A 391 35.59 32.75 16.50
CA GLU A 391 36.73 33.53 17.03
C GLU A 391 38.06 33.02 16.50
N GLU A 392 38.30 31.70 16.56
CA GLU A 392 39.58 31.09 16.23
C GLU A 392 39.50 29.97 15.23
N HIS A 393 38.48 29.10 15.34
CA HIS A 393 38.44 27.88 14.56
C HIS A 393 37.00 27.39 14.32
N TYR A 394 36.71 26.85 13.13
CA TYR A 394 35.35 26.33 12.79
C TYR A 394 34.93 25.12 13.64
N HIS A 395 35.84 24.51 14.41
CA HIS A 395 35.46 23.48 15.39
C HIS A 395 34.58 24.04 16.51
N GLU A 396 34.54 25.37 16.77
CA GLU A 396 33.57 26.01 17.66
C GLU A 396 32.12 25.68 17.22
N MET A 397 31.84 25.68 15.91
CA MET A 397 30.55 25.28 15.37
C MET A 397 30.31 23.77 15.55
N MET A 398 31.35 22.94 15.43
CA MET A 398 31.22 21.48 15.67
C MET A 398 30.90 21.21 17.15
N ASP A 399 31.44 21.97 18.09
CA ASP A 399 31.16 21.82 19.53
C ASP A 399 29.72 22.21 19.87
N VAL A 400 29.22 23.30 19.27
CA VAL A 400 27.81 23.71 19.41
C VAL A 400 26.87 22.65 18.91
N ILE A 401 27.06 22.16 17.67
CA ILE A 401 26.13 21.18 17.08
C ILE A 401 26.20 19.81 17.77
N ASP A 402 27.38 19.39 18.23
CA ASP A 402 27.53 18.15 19.01
C ASP A 402 26.75 18.23 20.32
N THR A 403 26.81 19.37 21.03
CA THR A 403 26.03 19.64 22.25
C THR A 403 24.53 19.63 21.98
N VAL A 404 24.07 20.28 20.89
CA VAL A 404 22.65 20.31 20.47
C VAL A 404 22.13 18.90 20.19
N LEU A 405 22.88 18.11 19.41
CA LEU A 405 22.47 16.76 19.05
C LEU A 405 22.41 15.81 20.25
N LYS A 406 23.39 15.86 21.14
CA LYS A 406 23.37 15.06 22.38
C LYS A 406 22.20 15.41 23.29
N LYS A 407 21.85 16.72 23.38
CA LYS A 407 20.65 17.18 24.12
C LYS A 407 19.37 16.61 23.49
N ILE A 408 19.29 16.53 22.14
CA ILE A 408 18.19 15.92 21.40
C ILE A 408 18.13 14.41 21.67
N PHE A 409 19.25 13.68 21.53
CA PHE A 409 19.30 12.24 21.76
C PHE A 409 18.87 11.88 23.19
N HIS A 410 19.45 12.55 24.16
CA HIS A 410 19.09 12.36 25.57
C HIS A 410 17.60 12.65 25.82
N GLY A 411 17.08 13.74 25.26
CA GLY A 411 15.69 14.13 25.43
C GLY A 411 14.70 13.14 24.79
N ILE A 412 15.03 12.56 23.65
CA ILE A 412 14.19 11.53 23.00
C ILE A 412 14.06 10.30 23.92
N TYR A 413 15.16 9.78 24.41
CA TYR A 413 15.16 8.56 25.22
C TYR A 413 14.75 8.75 26.69
N THR A 414 14.63 9.99 27.17
CA THR A 414 14.14 10.30 28.52
C THR A 414 12.70 10.80 28.52
N LYS A 415 12.39 11.86 27.76
CA LYS A 415 11.07 12.52 27.77
C LYS A 415 10.04 11.80 26.92
N TYR A 416 10.47 11.11 25.86
CA TYR A 416 9.60 10.46 24.85
C TYR A 416 9.75 8.95 24.85
N ARG A 417 10.16 8.35 25.98
CA ARG A 417 10.38 6.88 26.06
C ARG A 417 9.14 6.07 25.69
N THR A 418 7.95 6.50 26.10
CA THR A 418 6.69 5.85 25.78
C THR A 418 6.43 5.83 24.26
N GLU A 419 6.64 6.95 23.61
CA GLU A 419 6.51 7.09 22.16
C GLU A 419 7.54 6.23 21.42
N VAL A 420 8.78 6.18 21.89
CA VAL A 420 9.84 5.32 21.32
C VAL A 420 9.42 3.85 21.40
N GLU A 421 8.92 3.38 22.54
CA GLU A 421 8.49 1.97 22.69
C GLU A 421 7.27 1.63 21.81
N LEU A 422 6.32 2.57 21.65
CA LEU A 422 5.20 2.39 20.72
C LEU A 422 5.67 2.26 19.26
N ILE A 423 6.68 3.04 18.87
CA ILE A 423 7.26 2.98 17.53
C ILE A 423 7.99 1.65 17.32
N LYS A 424 8.76 1.19 18.31
CA LYS A 424 9.52 -0.07 18.25
C LYS A 424 8.64 -1.30 18.03
N GLN A 425 7.36 -1.26 18.38
CA GLN A 425 6.43 -2.34 18.08
C GLN A 425 6.29 -2.60 16.57
N GLN A 426 6.39 -1.54 15.75
CA GLN A 426 6.31 -1.67 14.28
C GLN A 426 7.67 -1.51 13.59
N PHE A 427 8.62 -0.84 14.24
CA PHE A 427 9.99 -0.60 13.76
C PHE A 427 11.00 -1.08 14.80
N PRO A 428 11.19 -2.40 14.93
CA PRO A 428 12.12 -2.96 15.92
C PRO A 428 13.52 -2.39 15.71
N SER A 429 14.05 -1.77 16.74
CA SER A 429 15.39 -1.16 16.72
C SER A 429 15.99 -1.08 18.10
N GLU A 430 17.31 -1.13 18.17
CA GLU A 430 18.06 -0.80 19.36
C GLU A 430 18.09 0.72 19.55
N ASP A 431 18.23 1.17 20.79
CA ASP A 431 18.45 2.59 21.09
C ASP A 431 19.75 3.06 20.42
N LEU A 432 19.79 4.35 20.06
CA LEU A 432 21.01 4.97 19.52
C LEU A 432 22.11 4.97 20.57
N VAL A 433 23.32 4.59 20.17
CA VAL A 433 24.49 4.61 21.03
C VAL A 433 25.41 5.77 20.64
N TRP A 434 25.70 6.64 21.58
CA TRP A 434 26.66 7.74 21.43
C TRP A 434 27.61 7.80 22.61
N LEU A 435 28.77 8.42 22.40
CA LEU A 435 29.80 8.59 23.43
C LEU A 435 29.78 10.03 24.00
N GLU A 436 30.30 10.21 25.21
CA GLU A 436 30.47 11.52 25.81
C GLU A 436 31.47 12.36 24.97
N GLU A 437 32.60 11.78 24.55
CA GLU A 437 33.50 12.35 23.56
C GLU A 437 33.16 11.76 22.17
N THR A 438 32.65 12.62 21.28
CA THR A 438 32.29 12.23 19.92
C THR A 438 33.53 12.00 19.07
N PRO A 439 33.69 10.85 18.41
CA PRO A 439 34.78 10.63 17.48
C PRO A 439 34.74 11.63 16.32
N ARG A 440 35.82 12.41 16.15
CA ARG A 440 36.07 13.35 15.05
C ARG A 440 37.18 12.78 14.20
N ILE A 441 36.87 12.36 13.01
CA ILE A 441 37.77 11.58 12.16
C ILE A 441 37.97 12.35 10.86
N PRO A 442 39.24 12.68 10.48
CA PRO A 442 39.50 13.25 9.17
C PRO A 442 38.96 12.38 8.03
N PHE A 443 38.37 12.98 7.01
CA PHE A 443 37.78 12.25 5.87
C PHE A 443 38.79 11.29 5.24
N VAL A 444 40.06 11.72 5.09
CA VAL A 444 41.13 10.84 4.55
C VAL A 444 41.31 9.58 5.39
N GLU A 445 41.17 9.67 6.71
CA GLU A 445 41.28 8.49 7.59
C GLU A 445 40.10 7.56 7.45
N ALA A 446 38.90 8.11 7.20
CA ALA A 446 37.71 7.31 6.93
C ALA A 446 37.83 6.57 5.57
N VAL A 447 38.36 7.25 4.53
CA VAL A 447 38.70 6.63 3.25
C VAL A 447 39.73 5.51 3.43
N LYS A 448 40.76 5.74 4.24
CA LYS A 448 41.74 4.71 4.55
C LYS A 448 41.13 3.49 5.26
N LEU A 449 40.23 3.71 6.22
CA LEU A 449 39.51 2.63 6.90
C LEU A 449 38.70 1.76 5.90
N LEU A 450 38.04 2.41 4.93
CA LEU A 450 37.32 1.69 3.87
C LEU A 450 38.29 0.84 3.03
N ASN A 451 39.33 1.45 2.51
CA ASN A 451 40.30 0.78 1.64
C ASN A 451 41.05 -0.35 2.38
N ASP A 452 41.44 -0.15 3.64
CA ASP A 452 42.07 -1.16 4.48
C ASP A 452 41.12 -2.36 4.76
N SER A 453 39.79 -2.16 4.72
CA SER A 453 38.82 -3.23 4.84
C SER A 453 38.60 -4.05 3.55
N GLY A 454 39.28 -3.69 2.46
CA GLY A 454 39.11 -4.29 1.14
C GLY A 454 37.83 -3.85 0.42
N TRP A 455 37.19 -2.75 0.85
CA TRP A 455 36.01 -2.19 0.20
C TRP A 455 36.38 -1.49 -1.12
N LEU A 456 35.58 -1.69 -2.15
CA LEU A 456 35.77 -1.11 -3.48
C LEU A 456 34.52 -0.32 -3.91
N ASN A 457 34.72 0.71 -4.76
CA ASN A 457 33.65 1.49 -5.37
C ASN A 457 32.82 0.64 -6.37
N GLU A 458 31.88 1.23 -7.06
CA GLU A 458 31.03 0.52 -8.04
C GLU A 458 31.82 0.06 -9.28
N GLU A 459 32.94 0.70 -9.60
CA GLU A 459 33.86 0.34 -10.67
C GLU A 459 34.86 -0.75 -10.27
N GLY A 460 34.92 -1.13 -9.00
CA GLY A 460 35.82 -2.15 -8.47
C GLY A 460 37.22 -1.59 -8.11
N GLU A 461 37.33 -0.28 -7.89
CA GLU A 461 38.55 0.41 -7.53
C GLU A 461 38.51 0.87 -6.06
N PRO A 462 39.66 1.12 -5.42
CA PRO A 462 39.72 1.74 -4.10
C PRO A 462 39.07 3.14 -4.09
N ILE A 463 38.45 3.50 -2.96
CA ILE A 463 37.81 4.81 -2.80
C ILE A 463 38.86 5.94 -2.87
N SER A 464 38.57 6.97 -3.67
CA SER A 464 39.42 8.15 -3.82
C SER A 464 39.27 9.10 -2.61
N PRO A 465 40.37 9.62 -2.04
CA PRO A 465 40.28 10.59 -0.97
C PRO A 465 39.88 12.02 -1.44
N LEU A 466 39.69 12.22 -2.77
CA LEU A 466 39.30 13.50 -3.37
C LEU A 466 37.86 13.48 -3.94
N GLU A 467 37.10 12.43 -3.68
CA GLU A 467 35.70 12.29 -4.07
C GLU A 467 34.83 12.10 -2.85
N ASP A 468 33.54 12.47 -2.96
CA ASP A 468 32.56 12.29 -1.87
C ASP A 468 32.14 10.83 -1.75
N PHE A 469 31.64 10.44 -0.56
CA PHE A 469 31.11 9.11 -0.36
C PHE A 469 29.73 8.94 -1.04
N GLY A 470 29.54 7.82 -1.71
CA GLY A 470 28.23 7.34 -2.06
C GLY A 470 27.51 6.76 -0.82
N THR A 471 26.18 6.62 -0.91
CA THR A 471 25.37 6.05 0.19
C THR A 471 25.88 4.70 0.69
N ARG A 472 26.36 3.86 -0.21
CA ARG A 472 26.89 2.54 0.09
C ARG A 472 28.18 2.61 0.91
N ASP A 473 29.00 3.61 0.58
CA ASP A 473 30.28 3.86 1.24
C ASP A 473 30.05 4.45 2.64
N GLU A 474 29.12 5.43 2.78
CA GLU A 474 28.68 5.98 4.09
C GLU A 474 28.25 4.86 5.06
N ILE A 475 27.38 3.94 4.61
CA ILE A 475 26.89 2.82 5.42
C ILE A 475 28.05 1.96 5.87
N ARG A 476 29.00 1.63 4.95
CA ARG A 476 30.15 0.79 5.26
C ARG A 476 31.12 1.47 6.23
N VAL A 477 31.40 2.75 6.05
CA VAL A 477 32.16 3.56 7.04
C VAL A 477 31.51 3.48 8.41
N GLY A 478 30.18 3.68 8.47
CA GLY A 478 29.43 3.60 9.72
C GLY A 478 29.54 2.23 10.42
N GLU A 479 29.50 1.12 9.68
CA GLU A 479 29.73 -0.22 10.22
C GLU A 479 31.13 -0.35 10.83
N LEU A 480 32.16 0.08 10.10
CA LEU A 480 33.58 0.02 10.56
C LEU A 480 33.81 0.90 11.79
N ILE A 481 33.23 2.12 11.81
CA ILE A 481 33.31 3.03 12.96
C ILE A 481 32.57 2.43 14.15
N LYS A 482 31.38 1.86 13.96
CA LYS A 482 30.64 1.18 15.04
C LYS A 482 31.43 -0.01 15.60
N GLU A 483 32.09 -0.75 14.75
CA GLU A 483 32.95 -1.86 15.18
C GLU A 483 34.14 -1.37 16.02
N LYS A 484 34.80 -0.30 15.56
CA LYS A 484 36.01 0.27 16.19
C LYS A 484 35.72 1.07 17.47
N TYR A 485 34.73 1.97 17.40
CA TYR A 485 34.48 2.96 18.47
C TYR A 485 33.24 2.63 19.32
N LYS A 486 32.44 1.62 18.96
CA LYS A 486 31.19 1.21 19.65
C LYS A 486 30.15 2.33 19.73
N THR A 487 30.05 3.17 18.68
CA THR A 487 29.10 4.28 18.59
C THR A 487 28.35 4.27 17.27
N ASP A 488 27.11 4.76 17.29
CA ASP A 488 26.29 5.02 16.09
C ASP A 488 26.44 6.47 15.59
N TYR A 489 27.15 7.33 16.36
CA TYR A 489 27.24 8.75 16.14
C TYR A 489 28.70 9.21 16.07
N TYR A 490 29.09 9.92 14.99
CA TYR A 490 30.45 10.41 14.76
C TYR A 490 30.45 11.57 13.78
N ILE A 491 31.59 12.29 13.70
CA ILE A 491 31.83 13.44 12.82
C ILE A 491 33.00 13.12 11.91
N LEU A 492 32.84 13.33 10.60
CA LEU A 492 33.92 13.35 9.63
C LEU A 492 34.29 14.80 9.34
N ASP A 493 35.59 15.07 9.30
CA ASP A 493 36.15 16.43 9.16
C ASP A 493 37.05 16.54 7.92
N LYS A 494 37.19 17.71 7.33
CA LYS A 494 38.08 17.98 6.18
C LYS A 494 37.67 17.25 4.91
N PHE A 495 36.48 17.53 4.39
CA PHE A 495 36.02 16.96 3.13
C PHE A 495 36.73 17.57 1.91
N PRO A 496 36.77 16.82 0.76
CA PRO A 496 37.35 17.34 -0.47
C PRO A 496 36.55 18.52 -1.03
N ARG A 497 37.26 19.48 -1.63
CA ARG A 497 36.67 20.72 -2.18
C ARG A 497 35.62 20.44 -3.26
N SER A 498 35.82 19.40 -4.05
CA SER A 498 34.88 18.97 -5.09
C SER A 498 33.48 18.64 -4.57
N ALA A 499 33.36 18.23 -3.31
CA ALA A 499 32.13 17.87 -2.63
C ALA A 499 31.43 19.04 -1.93
N ARG A 500 31.95 20.29 -2.06
CA ARG A 500 31.46 21.42 -1.25
C ARG A 500 31.02 22.61 -2.10
N PRO A 501 30.02 23.38 -1.62
CA PRO A 501 29.55 24.59 -2.30
C PRO A 501 30.64 25.69 -2.40
N PHE A 502 30.48 26.62 -3.35
CA PHE A 502 31.41 27.68 -3.66
C PHE A 502 31.79 28.57 -2.46
N TYR A 503 30.92 28.70 -1.47
CA TYR A 503 31.10 29.53 -0.30
C TYR A 503 31.91 28.87 0.83
N THR A 504 32.34 27.61 0.66
CA THR A 504 33.09 26.90 1.71
C THR A 504 34.56 27.27 1.70
N MET A 505 35.13 27.55 2.89
CA MET A 505 36.52 27.95 3.06
C MET A 505 37.47 26.77 2.75
N PRO A 506 38.39 26.92 1.78
CA PRO A 506 39.47 25.95 1.55
C PRO A 506 40.40 25.80 2.76
N ASP A 507 40.94 24.59 2.97
CA ASP A 507 41.98 24.37 3.99
C ASP A 507 43.27 25.10 3.62
N ALA A 508 43.85 25.81 4.59
CA ALA A 508 45.06 26.63 4.36
C ALA A 508 46.31 25.78 4.07
N LYS A 509 46.33 24.49 4.52
CA LYS A 509 47.49 23.61 4.34
C LYS A 509 47.38 22.80 3.04
N ASP A 510 46.18 22.35 2.70
CA ASP A 510 45.91 21.60 1.49
C ASP A 510 44.61 22.10 0.83
N PRO A 511 44.66 23.01 -0.16
CA PRO A 511 43.47 23.58 -0.80
C PRO A 511 42.60 22.60 -1.57
N ARG A 512 42.98 21.32 -1.70
CA ARG A 512 42.13 20.27 -2.25
C ARG A 512 41.02 19.85 -1.30
N TYR A 513 41.19 20.18 0.01
CA TYR A 513 40.23 19.98 1.07
C TYR A 513 39.65 21.31 1.56
N THR A 514 38.63 21.23 2.39
CA THR A 514 37.95 22.39 2.97
C THR A 514 37.81 22.28 4.48
N ASN A 515 37.63 23.41 5.14
CA ASN A 515 37.28 23.49 6.56
C ASN A 515 35.79 23.14 6.71
N SER A 516 35.45 21.90 6.48
CA SER A 516 34.06 21.39 6.47
C SER A 516 33.96 20.08 7.20
N PHE A 517 32.76 19.78 7.67
CA PHE A 517 32.45 18.55 8.41
C PHE A 517 31.07 18.05 8.06
N ASP A 518 30.88 16.73 8.16
CA ASP A 518 29.57 16.09 8.14
C ASP A 518 29.39 15.25 9.40
N VAL A 519 28.16 15.21 9.86
CA VAL A 519 27.74 14.43 11.03
C VAL A 519 26.92 13.23 10.61
N PHE A 520 27.25 12.09 11.18
CA PHE A 520 26.66 10.81 10.81
C PHE A 520 25.93 10.16 11.99
N VAL A 521 24.75 9.59 11.67
CA VAL A 521 23.99 8.74 12.58
C VAL A 521 23.70 7.43 11.86
N ARG A 522 24.11 6.31 12.48
CA ARG A 522 23.94 4.95 11.93
C ARG A 522 24.47 4.80 10.50
N GLY A 523 25.62 5.43 10.22
CA GLY A 523 26.28 5.37 8.93
C GLY A 523 25.59 6.17 7.81
N GLN A 524 24.79 7.16 8.14
CA GLN A 524 24.19 8.08 7.16
C GLN A 524 24.40 9.53 7.61
N GLU A 525 24.73 10.39 6.67
CA GLU A 525 24.86 11.82 6.88
C GLU A 525 23.52 12.43 7.33
N ILE A 526 23.54 13.22 8.39
CA ILE A 526 22.41 14.03 8.89
C ILE A 526 22.66 15.51 8.79
N ILE A 527 23.92 15.95 8.82
CA ILE A 527 24.36 17.35 8.79
C ILE A 527 25.53 17.49 7.84
N SER A 528 25.51 18.56 7.05
CA SER A 528 26.67 19.07 6.35
C SER A 528 26.92 20.51 6.80
N GLY A 529 28.16 20.84 7.10
CA GLY A 529 28.57 22.16 7.61
C GLY A 529 30.02 22.53 7.34
N GLY A 530 30.41 23.74 7.72
CA GLY A 530 31.78 24.18 7.58
C GLY A 530 31.96 25.68 7.77
N GLN A 531 33.22 26.12 7.75
CA GLN A 531 33.60 27.51 7.69
C GLN A 531 33.24 28.12 6.33
N ARG A 532 32.78 29.35 6.32
CA ARG A 532 32.45 30.10 5.11
C ARG A 532 33.55 31.02 4.70
N ILE A 533 33.65 31.32 3.40
CA ILE A 533 34.51 32.37 2.90
C ILE A 533 33.90 33.71 3.32
N HIS A 534 34.66 34.53 4.07
CA HIS A 534 34.23 35.85 4.54
C HIS A 534 34.91 36.98 3.78
N GLU A 535 35.96 36.68 3.02
CA GLU A 535 36.70 37.67 2.19
C GLU A 535 36.01 37.76 0.80
N SER A 536 35.58 38.99 0.43
CA SER A 536 34.73 39.22 -0.76
C SER A 536 35.38 38.81 -2.09
N LYS A 537 36.68 39.06 -2.28
CA LYS A 537 37.39 38.74 -3.52
C LYS A 537 37.52 37.23 -3.71
N MET A 538 37.88 36.50 -2.65
CA MET A 538 37.97 35.05 -2.70
C MET A 538 36.59 34.43 -3.00
N LEU A 539 35.53 35.02 -2.43
CA LEU A 539 34.16 34.57 -2.68
C LEU A 539 33.76 34.78 -4.16
N GLU A 540 34.04 35.98 -4.73
CA GLU A 540 33.81 36.27 -6.15
C GLU A 540 34.58 35.33 -7.08
N GLU A 541 35.83 35.04 -6.76
CA GLU A 541 36.66 34.11 -7.54
C GLU A 541 36.06 32.69 -7.51
N ASN A 542 35.65 32.22 -6.34
CA ASN A 542 35.00 30.91 -6.21
C ASN A 542 33.67 30.84 -6.95
N MET A 543 32.82 31.88 -6.92
CA MET A 543 31.60 31.97 -7.70
C MET A 543 31.88 31.82 -9.19
N ARG A 544 32.85 32.55 -9.72
CA ARG A 544 33.24 32.47 -11.15
C ARG A 544 33.76 31.07 -11.54
N LEU A 545 34.49 30.40 -10.63
CA LEU A 545 35.00 29.04 -10.88
C LEU A 545 33.89 28.01 -11.05
N VAL A 546 32.76 28.21 -10.41
CA VAL A 546 31.56 27.30 -10.56
C VAL A 546 30.54 27.85 -11.56
N GLY A 547 30.89 28.94 -12.29
CA GLY A 547 30.05 29.51 -13.37
C GLY A 547 28.89 30.39 -12.85
N ILE A 548 28.99 30.94 -11.63
CA ILE A 548 28.04 31.92 -11.07
C ILE A 548 28.61 33.32 -11.30
N ASP A 549 27.81 34.22 -11.90
CA ASP A 549 28.17 35.64 -11.99
C ASP A 549 27.86 36.31 -10.64
N PRO A 550 28.83 36.96 -9.96
CA PRO A 550 28.59 37.69 -8.71
C PRO A 550 27.51 38.76 -8.81
N GLU A 551 27.25 39.32 -9.99
CA GLU A 551 26.20 40.33 -10.20
C GLU A 551 24.78 39.69 -10.15
N ASP A 552 24.62 38.42 -10.45
CA ASP A 552 23.33 37.72 -10.26
C ASP A 552 22.95 37.56 -8.79
N MET A 553 23.93 37.74 -7.88
CA MET A 553 23.79 37.66 -6.43
C MET A 553 24.26 38.94 -5.73
N ALA A 554 24.05 40.11 -6.35
CA ALA A 554 24.59 41.38 -5.89
C ALA A 554 24.20 41.71 -4.43
N GLU A 555 22.94 41.48 -4.05
CA GLU A 555 22.44 41.71 -2.68
C GLU A 555 23.19 40.85 -1.64
N TYR A 556 23.49 39.62 -1.95
CA TYR A 556 24.29 38.74 -1.09
C TYR A 556 25.75 39.22 -1.01
N MET A 557 26.33 39.60 -2.15
CA MET A 557 27.72 40.07 -2.20
C MET A 557 27.96 41.40 -1.47
N GLU A 558 26.93 42.26 -1.36
CA GLU A 558 27.04 43.53 -0.65
C GLU A 558 27.47 43.31 0.81
N GLY A 559 26.90 42.32 1.53
CA GLY A 559 27.26 42.04 2.91
C GLY A 559 28.74 41.72 3.09
N PHE A 560 29.34 40.98 2.16
CA PHE A 560 30.77 40.67 2.18
C PHE A 560 31.65 41.84 1.78
N ARG A 561 31.24 42.67 0.82
CA ARG A 561 31.93 43.91 0.42
C ARG A 561 31.94 44.93 1.51
N TRP A 562 30.94 44.94 2.43
CA TRP A 562 30.89 45.82 3.61
C TRP A 562 31.62 45.25 4.84
N GLY A 563 32.05 44.00 4.77
CA GLY A 563 32.80 43.29 5.82
C GLY A 563 31.94 42.28 6.57
N ALA A 564 32.12 41.01 6.29
CA ALA A 564 31.55 39.94 7.06
C ALA A 564 32.60 39.35 8.02
N PRO A 565 32.25 39.01 9.26
CA PRO A 565 33.16 38.33 10.17
C PRO A 565 33.48 36.90 9.72
N PRO A 566 34.59 36.29 10.18
CA PRO A 566 34.75 34.83 10.04
C PRO A 566 33.57 34.11 10.65
N HIS A 567 32.99 33.17 9.93
CA HIS A 567 31.76 32.47 10.38
C HIS A 567 31.70 31.05 9.86
N ALA A 568 30.91 30.23 10.53
CA ALA A 568 30.64 28.83 10.19
C ALA A 568 29.20 28.49 10.48
N GLY A 569 28.69 27.46 9.79
CA GLY A 569 27.35 27.00 10.01
C GLY A 569 27.07 25.60 9.41
N CYS A 570 25.88 25.13 9.64
CA CYS A 570 25.43 23.84 9.13
C CYS A 570 23.91 23.79 8.91
N GLY A 571 23.45 22.74 8.24
CA GLY A 571 22.02 22.44 8.04
C GLY A 571 21.72 21.00 8.35
N VAL A 572 20.57 20.75 8.95
CA VAL A 572 20.06 19.43 9.37
C VAL A 572 18.68 19.20 8.77
N GLY A 573 18.44 18.04 8.19
CA GLY A 573 17.09 17.63 7.79
C GLY A 573 16.31 17.03 8.97
N LEU A 574 15.23 17.71 9.42
CA LEU A 574 14.42 17.25 10.56
C LEU A 574 13.86 15.84 10.34
N GLU A 575 13.31 15.58 9.17
CA GLU A 575 12.75 14.28 8.83
C GLU A 575 13.83 13.19 8.77
N ARG A 576 15.04 13.54 8.31
CA ARG A 576 16.17 12.59 8.20
C ARG A 576 16.68 12.17 9.58
N ILE A 577 16.89 13.13 10.49
CA ILE A 577 17.33 12.81 11.86
C ILE A 577 16.31 11.95 12.60
N VAL A 578 15.02 12.28 12.50
CA VAL A 578 13.94 11.49 13.11
C VAL A 578 13.88 10.07 12.51
N MET A 579 13.97 9.95 11.18
CA MET A 579 13.99 8.66 10.49
C MET A 579 15.13 7.77 10.98
N LEU A 580 16.32 8.30 11.13
CA LEU A 580 17.52 7.53 11.48
C LEU A 580 17.56 7.15 12.97
N ILE A 581 17.22 8.09 13.88
CA ILE A 581 17.15 7.79 15.31
C ILE A 581 16.15 6.66 15.58
N LEU A 582 14.95 6.74 14.96
CA LEU A 582 13.86 5.78 15.13
C LEU A 582 13.94 4.57 14.19
N LYS A 583 14.92 4.54 13.28
CA LYS A 583 15.15 3.48 12.28
C LYS A 583 13.89 3.15 11.47
N LEU A 584 13.19 4.19 10.97
CA LEU A 584 11.93 4.05 10.25
C LEU A 584 12.08 3.43 8.84
N GLY A 585 13.28 3.43 8.27
CA GLY A 585 13.57 2.87 6.95
C GLY A 585 13.07 3.71 5.76
N ASN A 586 12.14 4.64 5.96
CA ASN A 586 11.59 5.49 4.91
C ASN A 586 11.28 6.89 5.44
N ILE A 587 11.92 7.92 4.85
CA ILE A 587 11.81 9.32 5.28
C ILE A 587 10.37 9.87 5.18
N ARG A 588 9.53 9.33 4.28
CA ARG A 588 8.11 9.71 4.15
C ARG A 588 7.30 9.47 5.41
N LEU A 589 7.72 8.53 6.25
CA LEU A 589 7.07 8.24 7.53
C LEU A 589 7.31 9.34 8.56
N ALA A 590 8.44 10.05 8.46
CA ALA A 590 8.78 11.21 9.29
C ALA A 590 8.22 12.52 8.74
N SER A 591 7.61 12.55 7.56
CA SER A 591 6.93 13.73 7.01
C SER A 591 5.41 13.61 7.19
N LEU A 592 4.76 14.68 7.67
CA LEU A 592 3.33 14.69 7.96
C LEU A 592 2.50 14.43 6.69
N PHE A 593 2.78 15.21 5.65
CA PHE A 593 2.23 15.07 4.30
C PHE A 593 3.38 15.23 3.30
N HIS A 594 4.08 14.13 3.07
CA HIS A 594 5.30 14.12 2.27
C HIS A 594 5.11 14.68 0.87
N ARG A 595 6.18 15.27 0.34
CA ARG A 595 6.29 15.68 -1.06
C ARG A 595 7.46 14.96 -1.71
N ASP A 596 7.17 14.27 -2.80
CA ASP A 596 8.13 13.60 -3.67
C ASP A 596 7.68 13.76 -5.14
N PRO A 597 8.44 13.34 -6.13
CA PRO A 597 8.05 13.48 -7.55
C PRO A 597 6.69 12.86 -7.92
N LYS A 598 6.14 11.97 -7.08
CA LYS A 598 4.86 11.27 -7.29
C LYS A 598 3.72 11.76 -6.38
N SER A 599 3.92 12.83 -5.61
CA SER A 599 3.00 13.25 -4.54
C SER A 599 1.65 13.79 -4.98
N PHE A 600 1.47 14.15 -6.26
CA PHE A 600 0.23 14.73 -6.78
C PHE A 600 -0.56 13.83 -7.76
N PRO A 601 -0.46 12.49 -7.73
CA PRO A 601 -1.42 11.67 -8.46
C PRO A 601 -2.81 11.89 -7.83
N ALA A 602 -3.83 11.84 -8.66
CA ALA A 602 -5.21 11.81 -8.17
C ALA A 602 -5.35 10.60 -7.22
N LYS A 603 -5.74 10.84 -5.95
CA LYS A 603 -6.08 9.73 -5.06
C LYS A 603 -7.20 8.90 -5.69
N PRO A 604 -7.10 7.58 -5.73
CA PRO A 604 -8.26 6.78 -6.03
C PRO A 604 -9.36 7.17 -5.02
N ILE A 605 -10.51 7.59 -5.56
CA ILE A 605 -11.69 7.88 -4.74
C ILE A 605 -12.03 6.58 -4.02
N VAL A 606 -12.19 6.59 -2.69
CA VAL A 606 -12.75 5.46 -1.95
C VAL A 606 -14.21 5.35 -2.39
N GLU A 607 -14.45 4.48 -3.34
CA GLU A 607 -15.77 4.34 -3.94
C GLU A 607 -16.70 3.59 -2.98
N LYS A 608 -17.94 4.05 -2.94
CA LYS A 608 -19.01 3.40 -2.17
C LYS A 608 -19.23 2.00 -2.73
N LEU A 609 -19.08 0.97 -1.90
CA LEU A 609 -19.39 -0.40 -2.27
C LEU A 609 -20.83 -0.51 -2.78
N ARG A 610 -21.05 -1.28 -3.85
CA ARG A 610 -22.42 -1.58 -4.36
C ARG A 610 -23.20 -2.38 -3.33
N HIS A 611 -22.55 -3.33 -2.68
CA HIS A 611 -23.08 -4.25 -1.68
C HIS A 611 -22.33 -4.07 -0.35
N PRO A 612 -22.77 -3.16 0.54
CA PRO A 612 -22.16 -2.97 1.86
C PRO A 612 -22.15 -4.24 2.73
N GLU A 613 -23.11 -5.14 2.51
CA GLU A 613 -23.21 -6.45 3.17
C GLU A 613 -22.08 -7.43 2.78
N ALA A 614 -21.45 -7.21 1.63
CA ALA A 614 -20.29 -7.96 1.15
C ALA A 614 -18.96 -7.19 1.37
N ASP A 615 -18.89 -6.34 2.39
CA ASP A 615 -17.67 -5.61 2.77
C ASP A 615 -16.67 -6.56 3.46
N THR A 616 -15.51 -6.77 2.83
CA THR A 616 -14.45 -7.64 3.37
C THR A 616 -13.61 -6.97 4.46
N LEU A 617 -13.62 -5.63 4.56
CA LEU A 617 -12.98 -4.89 5.65
C LEU A 617 -13.81 -5.01 6.95
N ASN A 618 -15.14 -4.98 6.82
CA ASN A 618 -16.05 -5.08 7.95
C ASN A 618 -17.10 -6.17 7.70
N PRO A 619 -16.72 -7.45 7.66
CA PRO A 619 -17.64 -8.54 7.37
C PRO A 619 -18.75 -8.65 8.43
N LEU A 620 -19.96 -9.05 8.01
CA LEU A 620 -21.16 -9.07 8.85
C LEU A 620 -20.97 -9.82 10.17
N TRP A 621 -20.25 -10.95 10.18
CA TRP A 621 -20.01 -11.72 11.41
C TRP A 621 -19.08 -11.05 12.42
N ARG A 622 -18.33 -10.02 12.02
CA ARG A 622 -17.60 -9.15 12.96
C ARG A 622 -18.52 -8.12 13.61
N GLN A 623 -19.66 -7.84 12.98
CA GLN A 623 -20.68 -6.93 13.48
C GLN A 623 -21.69 -7.67 14.37
N GLU A 624 -21.89 -8.97 14.14
CA GLU A 624 -22.81 -9.81 14.87
C GLU A 624 -22.07 -10.50 16.04
N ARG A 625 -22.42 -10.07 17.27
CA ARG A 625 -22.26 -10.76 18.56
C ARG A 625 -20.89 -11.40 18.84
N GLY A 626 -20.17 -10.89 19.80
CA GLY A 626 -18.88 -11.36 20.36
C GLY A 626 -18.77 -12.81 20.86
N ARG A 627 -19.44 -13.74 20.24
CA ARG A 627 -19.05 -15.13 20.14
C ARG A 627 -18.20 -15.25 18.87
N GLU A 628 -17.04 -15.87 18.98
CA GLU A 628 -16.39 -16.45 17.80
C GLU A 628 -17.43 -17.36 17.15
N VAL A 629 -18.11 -16.85 16.14
CA VAL A 629 -18.94 -17.68 15.27
C VAL A 629 -17.97 -18.69 14.68
N ALA A 630 -18.19 -19.96 14.97
CA ALA A 630 -17.36 -21.03 14.42
C ALA A 630 -17.23 -20.79 12.91
N VAL A 631 -16.03 -20.95 12.36
CA VAL A 631 -15.75 -20.66 10.94
C VAL A 631 -16.78 -21.38 10.03
N GLU A 632 -17.32 -22.50 10.48
CA GLU A 632 -18.33 -23.32 9.81
C GLU A 632 -19.73 -22.66 9.76
N ASP A 633 -20.04 -21.75 10.65
CA ASP A 633 -21.36 -21.10 10.79
C ASP A 633 -21.36 -19.65 10.25
N ARG A 634 -20.27 -19.16 9.69
CA ARG A 634 -20.18 -17.82 9.10
C ARG A 634 -20.90 -17.77 7.75
N LYS A 635 -21.91 -16.91 7.64
CA LYS A 635 -22.57 -16.66 6.36
C LYS A 635 -21.64 -15.84 5.46
N MET A 636 -20.90 -16.53 4.60
CA MET A 636 -20.01 -15.87 3.64
C MET A 636 -20.80 -15.00 2.67
N PRO A 637 -20.27 -13.81 2.27
CA PRO A 637 -20.90 -12.96 1.26
C PRO A 637 -21.15 -13.71 -0.05
N ASP A 638 -22.20 -13.37 -0.77
CA ASP A 638 -22.43 -13.91 -2.11
C ASP A 638 -21.25 -13.63 -3.03
N LEU A 639 -20.94 -14.58 -3.93
CA LEU A 639 -19.80 -14.44 -4.83
C LEU A 639 -19.98 -13.29 -5.82
N TYR A 640 -21.19 -13.11 -6.34
CA TYR A 640 -21.45 -12.07 -7.34
C TYR A 640 -21.52 -10.68 -6.72
N ASP A 641 -21.97 -10.56 -5.46
CA ASP A 641 -21.90 -9.31 -4.70
C ASP A 641 -20.45 -8.92 -4.44
N LEU A 642 -19.55 -9.90 -4.19
CA LEU A 642 -18.09 -9.65 -4.11
C LEU A 642 -17.50 -9.25 -5.47
N VAL A 643 -17.96 -9.87 -6.58
CA VAL A 643 -17.53 -9.47 -7.93
C VAL A 643 -17.94 -8.02 -8.21
N ALA A 644 -19.17 -7.65 -7.88
CA ALA A 644 -19.69 -6.30 -8.08
C ALA A 644 -18.96 -5.25 -7.20
N ASN A 645 -18.44 -5.66 -6.01
CA ASN A 645 -17.66 -4.78 -5.12
C ASN A 645 -16.18 -4.68 -5.47
N TYR A 646 -15.53 -5.81 -5.81
CA TYR A 646 -14.06 -5.92 -5.89
C TYR A 646 -13.55 -6.50 -7.22
N GLY A 647 -14.44 -7.08 -8.04
CA GLY A 647 -14.05 -7.84 -9.21
C GLY A 647 -13.57 -7.00 -10.39
N ASP A 648 -12.82 -7.67 -11.25
CA ASP A 648 -12.40 -7.22 -12.58
C ASP A 648 -13.09 -8.02 -13.69
N ALA A 649 -12.71 -7.79 -14.94
CA ALA A 649 -13.25 -8.51 -16.09
C ALA A 649 -13.07 -10.05 -15.98
N THR A 650 -12.02 -10.51 -15.32
CA THR A 650 -11.70 -11.93 -15.13
C THR A 650 -12.68 -12.57 -14.14
N ALA A 651 -12.99 -11.87 -13.06
CA ALA A 651 -13.83 -12.35 -11.98
C ALA A 651 -15.28 -12.65 -12.41
N THR A 652 -15.79 -11.99 -13.44
CA THR A 652 -17.13 -12.24 -13.97
C THR A 652 -17.33 -13.66 -14.53
N SER A 653 -16.26 -14.43 -14.68
CA SER A 653 -16.28 -15.83 -15.14
C SER A 653 -16.20 -16.85 -14.01
N TRP A 654 -15.97 -16.43 -12.75
CA TRP A 654 -15.73 -17.35 -11.62
C TRP A 654 -16.93 -18.24 -11.24
N GLY A 655 -18.14 -17.93 -11.71
CA GLY A 655 -19.30 -18.78 -11.52
C GLY A 655 -19.36 -20.02 -12.43
N ASP A 656 -18.40 -20.23 -13.35
CA ASP A 656 -18.33 -21.43 -14.18
C ASP A 656 -17.85 -22.63 -13.35
N GLU A 657 -18.35 -23.83 -13.63
CA GLU A 657 -18.08 -25.07 -12.87
C GLU A 657 -16.59 -25.45 -12.78
N ARG A 658 -15.79 -24.99 -13.70
CA ARG A 658 -14.35 -25.26 -13.71
C ARG A 658 -13.60 -24.54 -12.58
N TYR A 659 -14.15 -23.44 -12.08
CA TYR A 659 -13.52 -22.63 -11.03
C TYR A 659 -13.86 -23.16 -9.64
N LYS A 660 -12.84 -23.38 -8.85
CA LYS A 660 -12.95 -23.66 -7.41
C LYS A 660 -12.75 -22.36 -6.66
N ILE A 661 -13.62 -22.07 -5.71
CA ILE A 661 -13.58 -20.84 -4.92
C ILE A 661 -13.11 -21.17 -3.50
N TRP A 662 -11.98 -20.62 -3.12
CA TRP A 662 -11.55 -20.60 -1.72
C TRP A 662 -12.03 -19.32 -1.04
N ARG A 663 -12.42 -19.45 0.23
CA ARG A 663 -12.95 -18.32 1.01
C ARG A 663 -12.08 -18.09 2.23
N HIS A 664 -11.66 -16.84 2.42
CA HIS A 664 -10.89 -16.43 3.60
C HIS A 664 -11.81 -16.35 4.82
N ALA A 665 -11.53 -17.16 5.84
CA ALA A 665 -12.41 -17.35 7.00
C ALA A 665 -12.72 -16.05 7.78
N ASP A 666 -11.76 -15.14 7.87
CA ASP A 666 -11.89 -13.92 8.68
C ASP A 666 -12.50 -12.73 7.95
N THR A 667 -12.39 -12.66 6.61
CA THR A 667 -12.81 -11.49 5.83
C THR A 667 -13.92 -11.81 4.84
N GLY A 668 -14.18 -13.10 4.56
CA GLY A 668 -15.09 -13.53 3.50
C GLY A 668 -14.57 -13.32 2.09
N ALA A 669 -13.34 -12.83 1.93
CA ALA A 669 -12.68 -12.67 0.65
C ALA A 669 -12.67 -13.99 -0.14
N ALA A 670 -12.69 -13.90 -1.47
CA ALA A 670 -12.67 -15.06 -2.35
C ALA A 670 -11.41 -15.07 -3.22
N VAL A 671 -10.86 -16.27 -3.45
CA VAL A 671 -9.81 -16.55 -4.43
C VAL A 671 -10.26 -17.70 -5.30
N SER A 672 -10.21 -17.49 -6.61
CA SER A 672 -10.57 -18.52 -7.58
C SER A 672 -9.36 -19.27 -8.09
N TYR A 673 -9.51 -20.56 -8.37
CA TYR A 673 -8.46 -21.35 -9.02
C TYR A 673 -9.04 -22.48 -9.85
N VAL A 674 -8.31 -22.84 -10.91
CA VAL A 674 -8.58 -24.03 -11.75
C VAL A 674 -7.42 -25.01 -11.55
N VAL A 675 -7.73 -26.30 -11.45
CA VAL A 675 -6.72 -27.35 -11.31
C VAL A 675 -6.34 -27.88 -12.69
N GLU A 676 -5.08 -27.69 -13.08
CA GLU A 676 -4.52 -28.27 -14.31
C GLU A 676 -3.25 -29.07 -13.97
N GLY A 677 -3.39 -30.40 -13.94
CA GLY A 677 -2.31 -31.28 -13.52
C GLY A 677 -1.85 -31.01 -12.08
N HIS A 678 -0.60 -30.62 -11.90
CA HIS A 678 -0.02 -30.27 -10.59
C HIS A 678 -0.07 -28.76 -10.29
N TYR A 679 -0.84 -27.98 -11.05
CA TYR A 679 -0.91 -26.53 -10.91
C TYR A 679 -2.29 -26.08 -10.49
N ALA A 680 -2.33 -25.07 -9.63
CA ALA A 680 -3.48 -24.22 -9.41
C ALA A 680 -3.29 -22.94 -10.25
N ILE A 681 -4.14 -22.77 -11.27
CA ILE A 681 -4.16 -21.57 -12.12
C ILE A 681 -5.15 -20.59 -11.48
N LEU A 682 -4.65 -19.41 -11.08
CA LEU A 682 -5.43 -18.40 -10.38
C LEU A 682 -5.67 -17.20 -11.30
N PRO A 683 -6.89 -17.01 -11.82
CA PRO A 683 -7.20 -15.88 -12.70
C PRO A 683 -7.69 -14.67 -11.91
N GLY A 684 -7.08 -13.52 -12.13
CA GLY A 684 -7.48 -12.23 -11.54
C GLY A 684 -7.04 -12.03 -10.09
N ASP A 685 -7.45 -10.90 -9.55
CA ASP A 685 -7.15 -10.52 -8.18
C ASP A 685 -8.06 -11.21 -7.16
N PRO A 686 -7.66 -11.33 -5.89
CA PRO A 686 -8.56 -11.72 -4.82
C PRO A 686 -9.76 -10.77 -4.71
N LEU A 687 -10.97 -11.29 -4.52
CA LEU A 687 -12.15 -10.46 -4.28
C LEU A 687 -12.16 -9.95 -2.84
N CYS A 688 -11.44 -8.88 -2.62
CA CYS A 688 -11.36 -8.15 -1.36
C CYS A 688 -10.80 -6.75 -1.60
N ASP A 689 -10.83 -5.92 -0.57
CA ASP A 689 -10.13 -4.64 -0.62
C ASP A 689 -8.63 -4.83 -0.88
N PRO A 690 -7.99 -4.04 -1.76
CA PRO A 690 -6.57 -4.19 -2.10
C PRO A 690 -5.61 -4.13 -0.91
N SER A 691 -5.99 -3.44 0.17
CA SER A 691 -5.18 -3.41 1.40
C SER A 691 -5.05 -4.78 2.07
N GLN A 692 -5.95 -5.72 1.74
CA GLN A 692 -5.98 -7.07 2.29
C GLN A 692 -5.27 -8.12 1.40
N TYR A 693 -4.81 -7.74 0.21
CA TYR A 693 -4.23 -8.69 -0.76
C TYR A 693 -3.14 -9.56 -0.12
N TYR A 694 -2.16 -8.95 0.53
CA TYR A 694 -1.07 -9.71 1.14
C TYR A 694 -1.57 -10.77 2.14
N ARG A 695 -2.45 -10.39 3.06
CA ARG A 695 -3.01 -11.28 4.08
C ARG A 695 -3.80 -12.43 3.45
N VAL A 696 -4.68 -12.12 2.51
CA VAL A 696 -5.55 -13.10 1.83
C VAL A 696 -4.71 -14.08 1.01
N ILE A 697 -3.70 -13.56 0.27
CA ILE A 697 -2.80 -14.37 -0.54
C ILE A 697 -1.98 -15.33 0.31
N VAL A 698 -1.36 -14.85 1.39
CA VAL A 698 -0.55 -15.69 2.28
C VAL A 698 -1.39 -16.80 2.90
N SER A 699 -2.60 -16.48 3.39
CA SER A 699 -3.52 -17.47 3.94
C SER A 699 -3.94 -18.50 2.89
N PHE A 700 -4.21 -18.06 1.66
CA PHE A 700 -4.54 -18.96 0.55
C PHE A 700 -3.37 -19.89 0.19
N LEU A 701 -2.15 -19.35 0.07
CA LEU A 701 -0.96 -20.14 -0.28
C LEU A 701 -0.62 -21.16 0.81
N GLN A 702 -0.80 -20.83 2.08
CA GLN A 702 -0.64 -21.76 3.20
C GLN A 702 -1.66 -22.89 3.12
N TRP A 703 -2.94 -22.55 2.88
CA TRP A 703 -4.01 -23.52 2.67
C TRP A 703 -3.73 -24.40 1.45
N LEU A 704 -3.38 -23.82 0.31
CA LEU A 704 -3.10 -24.55 -0.93
C LEU A 704 -1.98 -25.57 -0.75
N LYS A 705 -0.90 -25.19 -0.06
CA LYS A 705 0.22 -26.07 0.27
C LYS A 705 -0.18 -27.22 1.18
N LYS A 706 -0.99 -26.93 2.22
CA LYS A 706 -1.40 -27.90 3.24
C LYS A 706 -2.40 -28.91 2.72
N GLU A 707 -3.42 -28.44 1.98
CA GLU A 707 -4.59 -29.25 1.63
C GLU A 707 -4.53 -29.87 0.22
N THR A 708 -3.72 -29.29 -0.71
CA THR A 708 -3.80 -29.70 -2.12
C THR A 708 -2.47 -30.08 -2.75
N HIS A 709 -1.34 -29.66 -2.23
CA HIS A 709 0.02 -29.81 -2.79
C HIS A 709 0.20 -29.25 -4.22
N LEU A 710 -0.74 -28.42 -4.71
CA LEU A 710 -0.67 -27.80 -6.03
C LEU A 710 0.31 -26.62 -6.05
N LYS A 711 0.93 -26.38 -7.22
CA LYS A 711 1.83 -25.25 -7.47
C LYS A 711 1.02 -24.06 -8.00
N PRO A 712 1.03 -22.89 -7.35
CA PRO A 712 0.25 -21.75 -7.79
C PRO A 712 0.88 -21.04 -9.00
N LEU A 713 0.02 -20.61 -9.94
CA LEU A 713 0.35 -19.74 -11.07
C LEU A 713 -0.73 -18.66 -11.17
N TRP A 714 -0.36 -17.41 -10.99
CA TRP A 714 -1.31 -16.30 -11.04
C TRP A 714 -1.33 -15.65 -12.42
N LEU A 715 -2.51 -15.45 -12.98
CA LEU A 715 -2.72 -14.90 -14.33
C LEU A 715 -3.65 -13.70 -14.26
N LEU A 716 -3.46 -12.74 -15.19
CA LEU A 716 -4.37 -11.61 -15.42
C LEU A 716 -4.60 -10.73 -14.18
N ILE A 717 -3.54 -10.47 -13.45
CA ILE A 717 -3.58 -9.68 -12.21
C ILE A 717 -3.31 -8.20 -12.47
N SER A 718 -3.84 -7.36 -11.57
CA SER A 718 -3.61 -5.92 -11.58
C SER A 718 -2.17 -5.54 -11.21
N PRO A 719 -1.74 -4.30 -11.50
CA PRO A 719 -0.45 -3.80 -11.03
C PRO A 719 -0.30 -3.84 -9.50
N GLU A 720 -1.39 -3.58 -8.76
CA GLU A 720 -1.38 -3.62 -7.29
C GLU A 720 -1.13 -5.03 -6.76
N MET A 721 -1.69 -6.04 -7.40
CA MET A 721 -1.49 -7.43 -7.07
C MET A 721 -0.09 -7.91 -7.49
N GLU A 722 0.39 -7.45 -8.64
CA GLU A 722 1.74 -7.73 -9.16
C GLU A 722 2.82 -7.25 -8.18
N GLU A 723 2.66 -6.04 -7.63
CA GLU A 723 3.56 -5.49 -6.62
C GLU A 723 3.61 -6.37 -5.35
N VAL A 724 2.45 -6.84 -4.88
CA VAL A 724 2.40 -7.74 -3.71
C VAL A 724 3.12 -9.06 -3.97
N LEU A 725 2.90 -9.68 -5.13
CA LEU A 725 3.55 -10.95 -5.47
C LEU A 725 5.04 -10.77 -5.80
N GLY A 726 5.38 -9.73 -6.57
CA GLY A 726 6.75 -9.45 -7.02
C GLY A 726 7.64 -8.94 -5.90
N GLU A 727 7.24 -7.82 -5.29
CA GLU A 727 8.07 -7.13 -4.31
C GLU A 727 8.05 -7.85 -2.95
N ARG A 728 6.84 -8.23 -2.44
CA ARG A 728 6.72 -8.78 -1.09
C ARG A 728 6.95 -10.29 -0.99
N LEU A 729 6.57 -11.07 -2.01
CA LEU A 729 6.72 -12.53 -2.01
C LEU A 729 7.87 -13.02 -2.90
N GLY A 730 8.58 -12.10 -3.58
CA GLY A 730 9.74 -12.42 -4.41
C GLY A 730 9.41 -13.24 -5.65
N TRP A 731 8.16 -13.18 -6.14
CA TRP A 731 7.74 -13.89 -7.35
C TRP A 731 8.26 -13.21 -8.61
N LYS A 732 8.35 -14.00 -9.68
CA LYS A 732 8.67 -13.48 -11.00
C LYS A 732 7.40 -13.04 -11.70
N THR A 733 7.44 -11.85 -12.30
CA THR A 733 6.28 -11.26 -12.97
C THR A 733 6.61 -10.86 -14.38
N LEU A 734 5.63 -10.96 -15.27
CA LEU A 734 5.71 -10.50 -16.66
C LEU A 734 4.33 -10.11 -17.17
N SER A 735 4.27 -9.17 -18.10
CA SER A 735 3.05 -8.81 -18.82
C SER A 735 3.17 -9.20 -20.29
N CYS A 736 2.19 -9.93 -20.78
CA CYS A 736 2.02 -10.28 -22.18
C CYS A 736 0.56 -10.19 -22.62
N VAL A 737 -0.31 -9.68 -21.73
CA VAL A 737 -1.73 -9.44 -21.96
C VAL A 737 -2.05 -8.04 -21.47
N ALA A 738 -2.94 -7.34 -22.16
CA ALA A 738 -3.42 -6.03 -21.74
C ALA A 738 -4.95 -6.06 -21.62
N GLU A 739 -5.49 -5.35 -20.64
CA GLU A 739 -6.92 -5.11 -20.53
C GLU A 739 -7.28 -3.90 -21.41
N GLU A 740 -8.19 -4.11 -22.35
CA GLU A 740 -8.58 -3.08 -23.32
C GLU A 740 -9.78 -2.29 -22.77
N ARG A 741 -9.54 -1.02 -22.43
CA ARG A 741 -10.48 -0.12 -21.76
C ARG A 741 -10.83 1.08 -22.60
N VAL A 742 -12.09 1.51 -22.52
CA VAL A 742 -12.60 2.70 -23.21
C VAL A 742 -13.28 3.63 -22.21
N ASP A 743 -13.10 4.95 -22.42
CA ASP A 743 -13.90 5.97 -21.77
C ASP A 743 -15.19 6.17 -22.58
N PRO A 744 -16.36 5.73 -22.08
CA PRO A 744 -17.60 5.76 -22.86
C PRO A 744 -18.11 7.19 -23.14
N HIS A 745 -17.61 8.22 -22.44
CA HIS A 745 -17.98 9.62 -22.65
C HIS A 745 -17.29 10.26 -23.85
N LYS A 746 -16.16 9.67 -24.36
CA LYS A 746 -15.38 10.24 -25.47
C LYS A 746 -16.00 10.06 -26.85
N LYS A 747 -17.04 9.24 -27.00
CA LYS A 747 -17.75 8.98 -28.29
C LYS A 747 -16.84 8.67 -29.48
N THR A 748 -15.67 8.06 -29.24
CA THR A 748 -14.65 7.76 -30.26
C THR A 748 -15.21 6.86 -31.38
N ALA A 749 -16.04 5.87 -31.03
CA ALA A 749 -16.69 4.99 -31.98
C ALA A 749 -17.62 5.72 -32.97
N GLU A 750 -18.34 6.74 -32.51
CA GLU A 750 -19.23 7.55 -33.37
C GLU A 750 -18.43 8.45 -34.35
N SER A 751 -17.21 8.79 -33.99
CA SER A 751 -16.32 9.67 -34.77
C SER A 751 -15.51 8.90 -35.83
N ASP A 752 -15.41 7.56 -35.74
CA ASP A 752 -14.74 6.73 -36.74
C ASP A 752 -15.63 6.59 -38.01
N PRO A 753 -15.15 7.01 -39.20
CA PRO A 753 -15.97 7.04 -40.41
C PRO A 753 -16.45 5.65 -40.86
N GLU A 754 -15.65 4.60 -40.61
CA GLU A 754 -15.99 3.22 -40.98
C GLU A 754 -17.07 2.66 -40.07
N VAL A 755 -16.93 2.86 -38.74
CA VAL A 755 -17.91 2.47 -37.73
C VAL A 755 -19.24 3.19 -37.99
N ALA A 756 -19.20 4.52 -38.16
CA ALA A 756 -20.40 5.32 -38.45
C ALA A 756 -21.11 4.89 -39.74
N LYS A 757 -20.38 4.50 -40.80
CA LYS A 757 -20.95 3.96 -42.03
C LYS A 757 -21.67 2.63 -41.77
N LYS A 758 -21.07 1.73 -41.01
CA LYS A 758 -21.65 0.43 -40.68
C LYS A 758 -22.90 0.55 -39.80
N ILE A 759 -22.88 1.47 -38.83
CA ILE A 759 -24.07 1.74 -37.99
C ILE A 759 -25.24 2.24 -38.84
N ARG A 760 -25.00 3.23 -39.73
CA ARG A 760 -26.03 3.73 -40.65
C ARG A 760 -26.58 2.63 -41.58
N LYS A 761 -25.75 1.70 -41.98
CA LYS A 761 -26.18 0.55 -42.81
C LYS A 761 -27.09 -0.35 -41.96
N ALA A 762 -26.70 -0.76 -40.77
CA ALA A 762 -27.55 -1.60 -39.90
C ALA A 762 -28.92 -0.96 -39.63
N GLN A 763 -28.92 0.38 -39.39
CA GLN A 763 -30.16 1.15 -39.19
C GLN A 763 -31.04 1.16 -40.46
N SER A 764 -30.42 1.35 -41.62
CA SER A 764 -31.15 1.36 -42.91
C SER A 764 -31.70 -0.04 -43.24
N ASP A 765 -30.99 -1.09 -42.85
CA ASP A 765 -31.44 -2.49 -43.01
C ASP A 765 -32.54 -2.88 -41.96
N GLY A 766 -32.91 -1.93 -41.05
CA GLY A 766 -34.04 -2.02 -40.15
C GLY A 766 -33.74 -2.64 -38.80
N VAL A 767 -32.46 -2.71 -38.39
CA VAL A 767 -32.06 -3.16 -37.04
C VAL A 767 -32.54 -2.16 -36.00
N LYS A 768 -33.33 -2.65 -35.03
CA LYS A 768 -33.83 -1.89 -33.87
C LYS A 768 -33.18 -2.43 -32.61
N LEU A 769 -32.68 -1.53 -31.77
CA LEU A 769 -32.12 -1.85 -30.43
C LEU A 769 -33.16 -1.57 -29.34
N THR A 770 -33.23 -2.50 -28.38
CA THR A 770 -34.11 -2.35 -27.19
C THR A 770 -33.31 -2.71 -25.93
N ASP A 771 -33.24 -1.77 -24.99
CA ASP A 771 -32.66 -2.02 -23.68
C ASP A 771 -33.70 -2.67 -22.76
N LEU A 772 -33.28 -3.73 -22.07
CA LEU A 772 -34.15 -4.39 -21.09
C LEU A 772 -34.05 -3.68 -19.74
N ASP A 773 -35.21 -3.55 -19.06
CA ASP A 773 -35.26 -2.95 -17.73
C ASP A 773 -34.46 -3.82 -16.74
N HIS A 774 -33.41 -3.27 -16.19
CA HIS A 774 -32.51 -3.96 -15.26
C HIS A 774 -33.10 -4.18 -13.86
N ASN A 775 -34.21 -3.52 -13.54
CA ASN A 775 -34.90 -3.72 -12.26
C ASN A 775 -35.87 -4.90 -12.30
N LEU A 776 -36.09 -5.48 -13.49
CA LEU A 776 -36.98 -6.59 -13.71
C LEU A 776 -36.20 -7.82 -14.19
N PRO A 777 -36.60 -9.02 -13.81
CA PRO A 777 -36.04 -10.25 -14.38
C PRO A 777 -36.21 -10.27 -15.90
N VAL A 778 -35.19 -10.75 -16.61
CA VAL A 778 -35.28 -10.90 -18.06
C VAL A 778 -36.43 -11.88 -18.39
N PRO A 779 -37.36 -11.52 -19.28
CA PRO A 779 -38.47 -12.41 -19.67
C PRO A 779 -37.98 -13.75 -20.24
N ASP A 780 -38.60 -14.87 -19.84
CA ASP A 780 -38.21 -16.21 -20.27
C ASP A 780 -38.30 -16.37 -21.80
N SER A 781 -39.26 -15.71 -22.45
CA SER A 781 -39.38 -15.68 -23.92
C SER A 781 -38.13 -15.05 -24.59
N ILE A 782 -37.49 -14.09 -23.98
CA ILE A 782 -36.23 -13.49 -24.47
C ILE A 782 -35.06 -14.43 -24.17
N LYS A 783 -35.04 -15.07 -22.98
CA LYS A 783 -33.99 -16.04 -22.62
C LYS A 783 -33.99 -17.22 -23.59
N ASP A 784 -35.15 -17.79 -23.90
CA ASP A 784 -35.27 -18.92 -24.81
C ASP A 784 -34.82 -18.55 -26.23
N ARG A 785 -35.26 -17.40 -26.75
CA ARG A 785 -34.84 -16.91 -28.07
C ARG A 785 -33.35 -16.69 -28.14
N ALA A 786 -32.77 -16.01 -27.11
CA ALA A 786 -31.34 -15.72 -27.08
C ALA A 786 -30.51 -17.02 -26.97
N ASN A 787 -30.89 -17.94 -26.09
CA ASN A 787 -30.22 -19.23 -25.94
C ASN A 787 -30.25 -20.08 -27.20
N ALA A 788 -31.38 -20.10 -27.93
CA ALA A 788 -31.48 -20.75 -29.24
C ALA A 788 -30.51 -20.14 -30.25
N ARG A 789 -30.47 -18.81 -30.32
CA ARG A 789 -29.56 -18.08 -31.22
C ARG A 789 -28.08 -18.25 -30.87
N VAL A 790 -27.73 -18.37 -29.57
CA VAL A 790 -26.36 -18.70 -29.12
C VAL A 790 -25.98 -20.12 -29.60
N LYS A 791 -26.84 -21.09 -29.54
CA LYS A 791 -26.59 -22.46 -30.09
C LYS A 791 -26.29 -22.39 -31.59
N ASP A 792 -27.13 -21.66 -32.37
CA ASP A 792 -26.90 -21.43 -33.81
C ASP A 792 -25.53 -20.75 -34.05
N TRP A 793 -25.22 -19.74 -33.27
CA TRP A 793 -23.95 -18.99 -33.37
C TRP A 793 -22.73 -19.87 -33.11
N LEU A 794 -22.80 -20.74 -32.08
CA LEU A 794 -21.74 -21.70 -31.74
C LEU A 794 -21.54 -22.74 -32.85
N SER A 795 -22.63 -23.26 -33.43
CA SER A 795 -22.60 -24.29 -34.51
C SER A 795 -22.03 -23.76 -35.84
N ASN A 796 -22.21 -22.47 -36.12
CA ASN A 796 -21.72 -21.82 -37.33
C ASN A 796 -20.26 -21.37 -37.27
N ARG A 797 -19.61 -21.42 -36.12
CA ARG A 797 -18.23 -21.00 -35.95
C ARG A 797 -17.22 -22.03 -36.41
N LYS A 798 -16.32 -21.60 -37.30
CA LYS A 798 -15.19 -22.41 -37.78
C LYS A 798 -13.87 -22.01 -37.07
N GLY A 799 -13.10 -23.01 -36.62
CA GLY A 799 -11.76 -22.83 -36.04
C GLY A 799 -11.73 -23.00 -34.52
N THR A 800 -10.50 -23.02 -33.96
CA THR A 800 -10.25 -23.19 -32.53
C THR A 800 -10.67 -21.94 -31.76
N GLN A 801 -11.57 -22.06 -30.83
CA GLN A 801 -12.02 -20.98 -29.96
C GLN A 801 -11.14 -20.92 -28.70
N ILE A 802 -10.45 -19.82 -28.47
CA ILE A 802 -9.46 -19.71 -27.37
C ILE A 802 -10.10 -19.26 -26.06
N HIS A 803 -11.27 -18.59 -26.08
CA HIS A 803 -11.81 -17.90 -24.91
C HIS A 803 -13.29 -18.19 -24.56
N LEU A 804 -13.95 -19.11 -25.24
CA LEU A 804 -15.39 -19.35 -25.07
C LEU A 804 -15.67 -20.83 -24.93
N SER A 805 -15.57 -21.35 -23.70
CA SER A 805 -15.99 -22.73 -23.41
C SER A 805 -17.47 -22.84 -23.06
N ASN A 806 -18.07 -21.85 -22.46
CA ASN A 806 -19.48 -21.80 -22.09
C ASN A 806 -20.01 -20.37 -22.14
N ILE A 807 -21.01 -20.08 -22.96
CA ILE A 807 -21.69 -18.78 -23.01
C ILE A 807 -22.96 -18.90 -22.21
N ASP A 808 -23.00 -18.25 -21.09
CA ASP A 808 -24.18 -18.10 -20.23
C ASP A 808 -24.52 -16.61 -20.13
N LEU A 809 -25.50 -16.20 -20.95
CA LEU A 809 -25.90 -14.80 -21.07
C LEU A 809 -26.56 -14.29 -19.79
N PHE A 810 -27.28 -15.16 -19.07
CA PHE A 810 -28.21 -14.80 -18.00
C PHE A 810 -27.70 -15.19 -16.62
N ARG A 811 -26.44 -15.64 -16.50
CA ARG A 811 -25.82 -15.86 -15.21
C ARG A 811 -25.65 -14.50 -14.50
N ASP A 812 -26.10 -14.41 -13.26
CA ASP A 812 -26.00 -13.18 -12.46
C ASP A 812 -26.75 -11.97 -13.11
N GLU A 813 -28.02 -12.16 -13.39
CA GLU A 813 -28.87 -11.12 -13.99
C GLU A 813 -28.89 -9.81 -13.18
N LYS A 814 -28.74 -9.89 -11.86
CA LYS A 814 -28.74 -8.75 -10.94
C LYS A 814 -27.66 -7.70 -11.28
N HIS A 815 -26.49 -8.15 -11.76
CA HIS A 815 -25.35 -7.27 -12.06
C HIS A 815 -25.11 -7.12 -13.55
N ARG A 816 -26.11 -7.42 -14.40
CA ARG A 816 -26.01 -7.32 -15.85
C ARG A 816 -27.03 -6.38 -16.45
N ARG A 817 -26.65 -5.77 -17.58
CA ARG A 817 -27.51 -4.93 -18.42
C ARG A 817 -27.56 -5.58 -19.81
N TYR A 818 -28.73 -5.60 -20.40
CA TYR A 818 -28.99 -6.27 -21.65
C TYR A 818 -29.55 -5.32 -22.68
N THR A 819 -28.98 -5.34 -23.90
CA THR A 819 -29.52 -4.69 -25.09
C THR A 819 -29.73 -5.75 -26.17
N ILE A 820 -30.92 -5.89 -26.67
CA ILE A 820 -31.24 -6.80 -27.77
C ILE A 820 -31.36 -6.04 -29.09
N ALA A 821 -30.96 -6.72 -30.20
CA ALA A 821 -31.11 -6.21 -31.55
C ALA A 821 -32.08 -7.11 -32.33
N GLU A 822 -33.14 -6.53 -32.90
CA GLU A 822 -34.10 -7.21 -33.74
C GLU A 822 -34.11 -6.60 -35.13
N ASP A 823 -34.31 -7.43 -36.14
CA ASP A 823 -34.53 -7.02 -37.53
C ASP A 823 -35.97 -6.54 -37.80
N ARG A 824 -36.28 -6.24 -39.06
CA ARG A 824 -37.63 -5.79 -39.46
C ARG A 824 -38.73 -6.80 -39.18
N ASP A 825 -38.41 -8.07 -39.17
CA ASP A 825 -39.35 -9.18 -38.98
C ASP A 825 -39.47 -9.59 -37.49
N GLY A 826 -38.75 -8.85 -36.57
CA GLY A 826 -38.74 -9.14 -35.15
C GLY A 826 -37.83 -10.31 -34.77
N THR A 827 -36.99 -10.78 -35.71
CA THR A 827 -36.01 -11.84 -35.41
C THR A 827 -34.88 -11.26 -34.56
N LEU A 828 -34.48 -11.97 -33.49
CA LEU A 828 -33.35 -11.58 -32.66
C LEU A 828 -32.04 -11.81 -33.44
N VAL A 829 -31.42 -10.72 -33.88
CA VAL A 829 -30.18 -10.70 -34.69
C VAL A 829 -28.92 -10.38 -33.91
N GLY A 830 -29.05 -9.93 -32.65
CA GLY A 830 -27.89 -9.72 -31.80
C GLY A 830 -28.24 -9.40 -30.36
N ILE A 831 -27.24 -9.47 -29.48
CA ILE A 831 -27.35 -9.13 -28.06
C ILE A 831 -26.05 -8.56 -27.53
N ALA A 832 -26.15 -7.51 -26.71
CA ALA A 832 -25.08 -6.99 -25.89
C ALA A 832 -25.39 -7.23 -24.40
N VAL A 833 -24.40 -7.73 -23.67
CA VAL A 833 -24.48 -7.98 -22.22
C VAL A 833 -23.34 -7.25 -21.55
N MET A 834 -23.68 -6.27 -20.74
CA MET A 834 -22.74 -5.51 -19.92
C MET A 834 -22.78 -6.07 -18.50
N ALA A 835 -21.62 -6.34 -17.90
CA ALA A 835 -21.49 -6.80 -16.52
C ALA A 835 -20.90 -5.70 -15.64
N GLU A 836 -21.47 -5.49 -14.45
CA GLU A 836 -20.95 -4.57 -13.46
C GLU A 836 -19.69 -5.14 -12.80
N LEU A 837 -18.66 -4.32 -12.70
CA LEU A 837 -17.40 -4.61 -11.99
C LEU A 837 -17.32 -3.78 -10.71
N ALA A 838 -16.20 -3.91 -10.00
CA ALA A 838 -15.87 -2.97 -8.91
C ALA A 838 -16.12 -1.52 -9.37
N PRO A 839 -16.70 -0.64 -8.53
CA PRO A 839 -17.03 0.73 -8.92
C PRO A 839 -15.91 1.45 -9.65
N ARG A 840 -14.64 1.30 -9.18
CA ARG A 840 -13.44 1.89 -9.80
C ARG A 840 -13.07 1.27 -11.15
N LYS A 841 -13.51 0.04 -11.43
CA LYS A 841 -13.22 -0.72 -12.67
C LYS A 841 -14.33 -0.57 -13.72
N GLY A 842 -15.47 0.01 -13.32
CA GLY A 842 -16.60 0.34 -14.20
C GLY A 842 -17.44 -0.87 -14.62
N TRP A 843 -17.67 -1.05 -15.93
CA TRP A 843 -18.43 -2.15 -16.50
C TRP A 843 -17.58 -2.94 -17.50
N GLN A 844 -17.93 -4.20 -17.72
CA GLN A 844 -17.37 -5.04 -18.78
C GLN A 844 -18.40 -5.24 -19.90
N ALA A 845 -18.01 -5.03 -21.15
CA ALA A 845 -18.71 -5.56 -22.32
C ALA A 845 -18.48 -7.09 -22.38
N LYS A 846 -19.26 -7.85 -21.57
CA LYS A 846 -19.04 -9.28 -21.34
C LYS A 846 -19.29 -10.09 -22.60
N TYR A 847 -20.41 -9.82 -23.28
CA TYR A 847 -20.78 -10.39 -24.54
C TYR A 847 -21.34 -9.31 -25.46
N THR A 848 -20.85 -9.25 -26.68
CA THR A 848 -21.48 -8.53 -27.80
C THR A 848 -21.48 -9.49 -28.96
N LEU A 849 -22.67 -9.99 -29.30
CA LEU A 849 -22.87 -11.06 -30.29
C LEU A 849 -23.79 -10.57 -31.39
N ASP A 850 -23.36 -10.76 -32.65
CA ASP A 850 -24.22 -10.77 -33.82
C ASP A 850 -24.50 -12.20 -34.23
N PHE A 851 -25.76 -12.55 -34.45
CA PHE A 851 -26.15 -13.89 -34.73
C PHE A 851 -26.14 -14.20 -36.24
N PRO A 852 -26.06 -15.47 -36.66
CA PRO A 852 -26.12 -15.83 -38.09
C PRO A 852 -27.30 -15.19 -38.80
N GLY A 853 -27.05 -14.50 -39.92
CA GLY A 853 -28.07 -13.77 -40.66
C GLY A 853 -28.26 -12.31 -40.24
N ALA A 854 -27.51 -11.80 -39.23
CA ALA A 854 -27.56 -10.39 -38.85
C ALA A 854 -27.12 -9.46 -39.97
N PRO A 855 -27.80 -8.30 -40.17
CA PRO A 855 -27.36 -7.26 -41.10
C PRO A 855 -25.95 -6.75 -40.76
N SER A 856 -25.19 -6.38 -41.79
CA SER A 856 -23.83 -5.87 -41.65
C SER A 856 -23.83 -4.58 -40.81
N GLY A 857 -23.00 -4.52 -39.78
CA GLY A 857 -22.90 -3.38 -38.87
C GLY A 857 -23.70 -3.52 -37.58
N THR A 858 -24.41 -4.64 -37.38
CA THR A 858 -25.17 -4.91 -36.15
C THR A 858 -24.27 -4.92 -34.92
N ILE A 859 -23.07 -5.51 -35.01
CA ILE A 859 -22.14 -5.58 -33.86
C ILE A 859 -21.57 -4.19 -33.49
N GLU A 860 -21.24 -3.38 -34.51
CA GLU A 860 -20.80 -2.00 -34.29
C GLU A 860 -21.90 -1.15 -33.64
N TYR A 861 -23.15 -1.32 -34.12
CA TYR A 861 -24.30 -0.58 -33.60
C TYR A 861 -24.61 -0.98 -32.13
N LEU A 862 -24.63 -2.30 -31.83
CA LEU A 862 -24.80 -2.81 -30.48
C LEU A 862 -23.69 -2.32 -29.52
N THR A 863 -22.43 -2.41 -29.96
CA THR A 863 -21.29 -2.03 -29.11
C THR A 863 -21.34 -0.54 -28.79
N THR A 864 -21.55 0.32 -29.80
CA THR A 864 -21.63 1.78 -29.61
C THR A 864 -22.82 2.15 -28.74
N HIS A 865 -23.97 1.52 -28.91
CA HIS A 865 -25.14 1.74 -28.05
C HIS A 865 -24.87 1.33 -26.61
N ALA A 866 -24.27 0.16 -26.38
CA ALA A 866 -23.92 -0.30 -25.03
C ALA A 866 -22.94 0.64 -24.31
N LEU A 867 -21.97 1.24 -25.05
CA LEU A 867 -21.12 2.28 -24.51
C LEU A 867 -21.90 3.55 -24.14
N THR A 868 -22.90 3.95 -24.97
CA THR A 868 -23.78 5.09 -24.69
C THR A 868 -24.62 4.84 -23.43
N VAL A 869 -25.15 3.62 -23.26
CA VAL A 869 -25.89 3.21 -22.05
C VAL A 869 -25.00 3.32 -20.80
N ALA A 870 -23.74 2.88 -20.90
CA ALA A 870 -22.77 2.99 -19.80
C ALA A 870 -22.45 4.46 -19.48
N ALA A 871 -22.26 5.31 -20.51
CA ALA A 871 -22.02 6.75 -20.31
C ALA A 871 -23.21 7.42 -19.60
N ASN A 872 -24.44 7.13 -20.04
CA ASN A 872 -25.67 7.68 -19.43
C ASN A 872 -25.86 7.21 -17.98
N ALA A 873 -25.35 6.02 -17.63
CA ALA A 873 -25.32 5.52 -16.26
C ALA A 873 -24.19 6.13 -15.41
N GLY A 874 -23.39 7.07 -15.96
CA GLY A 874 -22.26 7.72 -15.26
C GLY A 874 -21.02 6.85 -15.09
N VAL A 875 -20.90 5.76 -15.85
CA VAL A 875 -19.75 4.86 -15.82
C VAL A 875 -18.55 5.53 -16.50
N LYS A 876 -17.43 5.59 -15.81
CA LYS A 876 -16.22 6.26 -16.31
C LYS A 876 -15.37 5.37 -17.21
N THR A 877 -15.48 4.06 -17.09
CA THR A 877 -14.64 3.10 -17.82
C THR A 877 -15.45 1.87 -18.20
N VAL A 878 -15.31 1.43 -19.44
CA VAL A 878 -15.81 0.13 -19.92
C VAL A 878 -14.64 -0.70 -20.41
N THR A 879 -14.56 -1.97 -20.01
CA THR A 879 -13.52 -2.90 -20.47
C THR A 879 -14.09 -3.93 -21.43
N PHE A 880 -13.32 -4.25 -22.47
CA PHE A 880 -13.57 -5.41 -23.36
C PHE A 880 -12.89 -6.69 -22.85
N GLY A 881 -12.22 -6.63 -21.68
CA GLY A 881 -11.42 -7.72 -21.14
C GLY A 881 -10.01 -7.81 -21.72
N GLY A 882 -9.32 -8.92 -21.46
CA GLY A 882 -7.93 -9.12 -21.88
C GLY A 882 -7.78 -9.30 -23.39
N GLY A 883 -6.78 -8.62 -23.94
CA GLY A 883 -6.27 -8.76 -25.31
C GLY A 883 -4.78 -9.12 -25.29
N ALA A 884 -4.23 -9.56 -26.42
CA ALA A 884 -2.80 -9.80 -26.53
C ALA A 884 -2.05 -8.46 -26.55
N ALA A 885 -1.06 -8.30 -25.66
CA ALA A 885 -0.17 -7.13 -25.73
C ALA A 885 0.72 -7.18 -26.98
N THR A 886 1.17 -6.02 -27.45
CA THR A 886 2.07 -5.95 -28.62
C THR A 886 3.45 -6.54 -28.35
N HIS A 887 3.91 -6.46 -27.11
CA HIS A 887 5.19 -7.03 -26.65
C HIS A 887 5.10 -7.50 -25.21
N LEU A 888 6.01 -8.40 -24.84
CA LEU A 888 6.18 -8.87 -23.49
C LEU A 888 6.96 -7.82 -22.67
N THR A 889 6.41 -7.41 -21.55
CA THR A 889 7.06 -6.49 -20.59
C THR A 889 7.53 -7.28 -19.37
N PRO A 890 8.84 -7.28 -19.06
CA PRO A 890 9.34 -7.90 -17.82
C PRO A 890 8.95 -7.07 -16.61
N GLY A 891 8.53 -7.73 -15.54
CA GLY A 891 8.27 -7.16 -14.22
C GLY A 891 9.36 -7.57 -13.21
N HIS A 892 8.95 -7.75 -11.95
CA HIS A 892 9.84 -8.10 -10.84
C HIS A 892 10.62 -9.39 -11.10
N HIS A 893 11.89 -9.40 -10.73
CA HIS A 893 12.81 -10.55 -10.78
C HIS A 893 12.97 -11.23 -12.15
N MET A 894 12.71 -10.45 -13.23
CA MET A 894 12.87 -10.89 -14.62
C MET A 894 13.93 -10.05 -15.35
N SER A 895 15.04 -10.67 -15.80
CA SER A 895 16.09 -9.98 -16.55
C SER A 895 16.85 -10.93 -17.49
N GLY A 896 17.59 -10.35 -18.42
CA GLY A 896 18.59 -11.04 -19.25
C GLY A 896 18.04 -11.93 -20.36
N ALA A 897 18.81 -12.97 -20.73
CA ALA A 897 18.53 -13.85 -21.88
C ALA A 897 17.19 -14.60 -21.78
N LYS A 898 16.67 -14.82 -20.58
CA LYS A 898 15.37 -15.48 -20.36
C LYS A 898 14.19 -14.68 -20.92
N VAL A 899 14.25 -13.36 -20.83
CA VAL A 899 13.22 -12.46 -21.38
C VAL A 899 13.19 -12.56 -22.91
N LYS A 900 14.36 -12.59 -23.58
CA LYS A 900 14.44 -12.74 -25.03
C LYS A 900 13.84 -14.04 -25.55
N VAL A 901 14.05 -15.15 -24.83
CA VAL A 901 13.45 -16.46 -25.19
C VAL A 901 11.94 -16.45 -24.99
N LEU A 902 11.45 -15.86 -23.91
CA LEU A 902 10.01 -15.73 -23.68
C LEU A 902 9.35 -14.82 -24.69
N GLN A 903 9.98 -13.71 -25.10
CA GLN A 903 9.48 -12.81 -26.16
C GLN A 903 9.33 -13.57 -27.48
N ALA A 904 10.36 -14.28 -27.93
CA ALA A 904 10.28 -15.06 -29.16
C ALA A 904 9.19 -16.15 -29.12
N THR A 905 8.96 -16.75 -27.95
CA THR A 905 7.88 -17.73 -27.75
C THR A 905 6.50 -17.05 -27.83
N TYR A 906 6.36 -15.88 -27.23
CA TYR A 906 5.15 -15.10 -27.23
C TYR A 906 4.78 -14.64 -28.66
N ASP A 907 5.73 -14.08 -29.41
CA ASP A 907 5.52 -13.64 -30.79
C ASP A 907 5.05 -14.77 -31.70
N ALA A 908 5.61 -15.98 -31.50
CA ALA A 908 5.17 -17.17 -32.24
C ALA A 908 3.73 -17.56 -31.91
N ILE A 909 3.31 -17.43 -30.65
CA ILE A 909 1.94 -17.70 -30.19
C ILE A 909 0.96 -16.68 -30.76
N VAL A 910 1.25 -15.38 -30.62
CA VAL A 910 0.40 -14.29 -31.15
C VAL A 910 0.15 -14.44 -32.64
N LYS A 911 1.21 -14.74 -33.39
CA LYS A 911 1.13 -14.97 -34.84
C LYS A 911 0.35 -16.23 -35.23
N GLN A 912 0.57 -17.33 -34.49
CA GLN A 912 -0.10 -18.62 -34.78
C GLN A 912 -1.61 -18.55 -34.58
N PHE A 913 -2.05 -17.85 -33.53
CA PHE A 913 -3.46 -17.77 -33.13
C PHE A 913 -4.16 -16.49 -33.61
N ASN A 914 -3.47 -15.63 -34.39
CA ASN A 914 -3.99 -14.39 -34.97
C ASN A 914 -4.73 -13.51 -33.95
N LEU A 915 -4.11 -13.31 -32.80
CA LEU A 915 -4.70 -12.61 -31.64
C LEU A 915 -4.89 -11.11 -31.84
N ALA A 916 -4.19 -10.51 -32.82
CA ALA A 916 -4.21 -9.07 -33.10
C ALA A 916 -5.57 -8.56 -33.67
N ARG A 917 -6.33 -9.38 -34.40
CA ARG A 917 -7.57 -8.91 -35.07
C ARG A 917 -8.66 -8.41 -34.13
N LYS A 918 -8.75 -8.96 -32.91
CA LYS A 918 -9.75 -8.49 -31.95
C LYS A 918 -9.40 -7.12 -31.37
N SER A 919 -8.13 -6.85 -31.19
CA SER A 919 -7.65 -5.56 -30.71
C SER A 919 -7.91 -4.44 -31.72
N GLU A 920 -7.75 -4.67 -33.02
CA GLU A 920 -8.07 -3.69 -34.08
C GLU A 920 -9.53 -3.20 -34.05
N PHE A 921 -10.50 -4.10 -33.80
CA PHE A 921 -11.90 -3.71 -33.66
C PHE A 921 -12.11 -2.84 -32.41
N ARG A 922 -11.48 -3.20 -31.29
CA ARG A 922 -11.63 -2.50 -30.01
C ARG A 922 -10.92 -1.13 -30.01
N GLU A 923 -9.80 -1.02 -30.72
CA GLU A 923 -9.11 0.26 -30.97
C GLU A 923 -10.01 1.25 -31.73
N LYS A 924 -10.76 0.78 -32.76
CA LYS A 924 -11.75 1.59 -33.46
C LYS A 924 -12.90 2.06 -32.55
N MET A 925 -13.20 1.31 -31.50
CA MET A 925 -14.15 1.72 -30.44
C MET A 925 -13.51 2.70 -29.43
N GLY A 926 -12.24 3.04 -29.55
CA GLY A 926 -11.50 3.94 -28.66
C GLY A 926 -10.85 3.27 -27.47
N ALA A 927 -10.65 1.93 -27.53
CA ALA A 927 -10.00 1.21 -26.45
C ALA A 927 -8.51 1.51 -26.36
N VAL A 928 -8.02 1.65 -25.14
CA VAL A 928 -6.60 1.77 -24.76
C VAL A 928 -6.20 0.54 -23.98
N ALA A 929 -5.01 0.02 -24.24
CA ALA A 929 -4.49 -1.21 -23.64
C ALA A 929 -3.73 -0.91 -22.35
N ASP A 930 -4.22 -1.41 -21.21
CA ASP A 930 -3.55 -1.37 -19.90
C ASP A 930 -2.89 -2.72 -19.61
N PRO A 931 -1.58 -2.78 -19.29
CA PRO A 931 -0.89 -4.03 -19.02
C PRO A 931 -1.47 -4.73 -17.78
N ILE A 932 -1.75 -6.04 -17.92
CA ILE A 932 -2.07 -6.95 -16.82
C ILE A 932 -1.02 -8.05 -16.75
N TRP A 933 -0.82 -8.62 -15.55
CA TRP A 933 0.38 -9.37 -15.24
C TRP A 933 0.14 -10.86 -15.04
N ILE A 934 1.22 -11.62 -15.23
CA ILE A 934 1.35 -13.04 -14.88
C ILE A 934 2.43 -13.14 -13.81
N ALA A 935 2.15 -13.89 -12.72
CA ALA A 935 3.11 -14.08 -11.64
C ALA A 935 3.29 -15.58 -11.31
N TYR A 936 4.53 -15.97 -11.02
CA TYR A 936 4.86 -17.35 -10.67
C TYR A 936 6.05 -17.41 -9.67
N PRO A 937 6.14 -18.49 -8.86
CA PRO A 937 7.19 -18.62 -7.85
C PRO A 937 8.62 -18.58 -8.41
N PRO A 938 9.64 -18.22 -7.59
CA PRO A 938 11.03 -18.00 -8.02
C PRO A 938 11.68 -19.18 -8.76
N HIS A 939 11.27 -20.42 -8.47
CA HIS A 939 11.85 -21.64 -9.08
C HIS A 939 11.47 -21.87 -10.54
N GLY A 940 10.71 -20.94 -11.13
CA GLY A 940 10.42 -20.88 -12.55
C GLY A 940 9.15 -21.63 -12.98
N LEU A 941 8.69 -21.29 -14.18
CA LEU A 941 7.45 -21.80 -14.75
C LEU A 941 7.62 -23.24 -15.32
N GLY A 942 8.80 -23.56 -15.83
CA GLY A 942 9.07 -24.81 -16.52
C GLY A 942 8.17 -25.08 -17.74
N SER A 943 8.52 -26.04 -18.57
CA SER A 943 7.70 -26.42 -19.75
C SER A 943 6.30 -26.95 -19.39
N ARG A 944 6.19 -27.58 -18.20
CA ARG A 944 4.90 -28.11 -17.71
C ARG A 944 3.96 -27.00 -17.27
N GLY A 945 4.49 -25.94 -16.62
CA GLY A 945 3.68 -24.79 -16.23
C GLY A 945 3.18 -23.98 -17.42
N ILE A 946 4.05 -23.74 -18.43
CA ILE A 946 3.62 -23.10 -19.70
C ILE A 946 2.50 -23.92 -20.36
N LYS A 947 2.62 -25.25 -20.38
CA LYS A 947 1.58 -26.13 -20.93
C LYS A 947 0.28 -26.06 -20.13
N ALA A 948 0.34 -25.90 -18.80
CA ALA A 948 -0.83 -25.75 -17.96
C ALA A 948 -1.57 -24.42 -18.24
N ILE A 949 -0.83 -23.31 -18.46
CA ILE A 949 -1.42 -22.02 -18.85
C ILE A 949 -2.11 -22.11 -20.24
N MET A 950 -1.54 -22.87 -21.16
CA MET A 950 -2.06 -22.99 -22.55
C MET A 950 -3.27 -23.92 -22.67
N ARG A 951 -3.58 -24.73 -21.69
CA ARG A 951 -4.76 -25.58 -21.61
C ARG A 951 -5.92 -24.90 -20.94
#